data_01715f672d94e6d57a90051b95aac935
#
_entry.id   01715f672d94e6d57a90051b95aac935
#
_cell.length_a   1.000
_cell.length_b   1.000
_cell.length_c   1.000
_cell.angle_alpha   90.00
_cell.angle_beta   90.00
_cell.angle_gamma   90.00
#
_symmetry.space_group_name_H-M   'P 1'
#
loop_
_entity.id
_entity.type
_entity.pdbx_description
1 polymer ?
#
loop_
_entity_poly.entity_id
_entity_poly.type
_entity_poly.pdbx_seq_one_letter_code
_entity_poly.pdbx_strand_id
1 'polypeptide(L)'
;MIVSSQLFEAYLECSTKCWLRSRAEPATGNFYAEWARPQNETYLAYGFKRSFAAVPESDRATAPPIPKNPKDVTWYLAIDVRWRTRELESSLQAVERIPSDGHGRSAQFIPHRFEFANKLAKEHKLLLAFDALLLSEALGREVNLGKIVHGDSHATLKVKIPAFASEVRKRIKEITALLAGNSPPDLVLNRHCGQCEFKTRCSAQAKEKDELSLLSGISEKDRKRLHSKGIFTVTQLSYTFRPRRRRRESRGKQEKHHHSLRALAIRENTIHAVGVPDLKLKGSPVFLDVEGLPDREFYYLIGIRIQAAEGSVQHSFWADDAKEEELIWNDFLGVLSEITNPHLIHYGSYETIFLKRMCERHGRPPAGSQVATAIDHATNLLSFIYAQIYFPTYSNGLKEITGYLGFRWSGSLMSGLETIVWRHRWEASRDRALKQTLLDYNRQDCEALELVANKLVDLHHAAPADGKSSQREVVITSDMKRESPYGFKRNEFVFPEMETINKAAYWDYQRERVYVKSHHESTRKRGRHAARRNALVPNTTIEYSRPSFCPTCKSKLVYGHGKISRTVVDLRFLRHGIKRWTTRHDAHRYRCQSCRSTFYPLDRRWTAKRYGPNLTAYAIYLNIELRLPQERVSSNLNKLFDLGLTRSATNRFKADAAEAYSGAYNDIIKRLCSGRLLHVDETSVSVKGKDGYVWVLTSLEEVAYFHTPTRAGETIHAMLEDFSGVMVSDFYAAYDAIECHQQKCLIHFIRDLNDDLLKHPYDDELKRLVGAFAGLVKPMVETVDRRGLKKRFLGKHRVFVDRFYKRLSDGFDASEPARKIIERLQKNRKTMFTFLDFDDVPWNNNNAEHAIKAFASLRRVIDGTTTEKGLRDFLVLLSLCETCKYKKVDFLDFLRSGSKDVVDFAISRPKRRLQEAN
;
A
#
# COMPACT_ATOMS: atom_id res chain seq x y z
N MET A 1 -13.76 36.88 11.80
CA MET A 1 -13.60 36.17 13.08
C MET A 1 -12.20 36.47 13.59
N ILE A 2 -12.03 36.67 14.89
CA ILE A 2 -10.72 37.08 15.43
C ILE A 2 -10.03 35.90 16.07
N VAL A 3 -8.77 35.68 15.69
CA VAL A 3 -7.92 34.64 16.29
C VAL A 3 -7.11 35.25 17.41
N SER A 4 -7.39 34.84 18.66
CA SER A 4 -6.62 35.30 19.82
C SER A 4 -5.35 34.44 20.03
N SER A 5 -4.35 35.00 20.71
CA SER A 5 -3.13 34.27 21.12
C SER A 5 -3.47 33.02 21.94
N GLN A 6 -4.52 33.07 22.77
CA GLN A 6 -5.00 31.92 23.56
C GLN A 6 -5.63 30.81 22.69
N LEU A 7 -6.36 31.19 21.63
CA LEU A 7 -6.90 30.21 20.67
C LEU A 7 -5.79 29.64 19.78
N PHE A 8 -4.82 30.46 19.42
CA PHE A 8 -3.64 29.99 18.67
C PHE A 8 -2.82 28.99 19.50
N GLU A 9 -2.55 29.26 20.76
CA GLU A 9 -1.91 28.34 21.70
C GLU A 9 -2.69 27.04 21.83
N ALA A 10 -4.00 27.12 22.08
CA ALA A 10 -4.86 25.96 22.19
C ALA A 10 -4.85 25.09 20.92
N TYR A 11 -4.78 25.72 19.73
CA TYR A 11 -4.71 25.02 18.45
C TYR A 11 -3.37 24.32 18.24
N LEU A 12 -2.26 24.90 18.68
CA LEU A 12 -0.95 24.25 18.61
C LEU A 12 -0.91 22.93 19.39
N GLU A 13 -1.67 22.86 20.48
CA GLU A 13 -1.80 21.64 21.27
C GLU A 13 -2.85 20.68 20.70
N CYS A 14 -4.05 21.19 20.36
CA CYS A 14 -5.18 20.39 19.91
C CYS A 14 -6.28 21.24 19.25
N SER A 15 -6.76 20.85 18.07
CA SER A 15 -7.87 21.52 17.39
C SER A 15 -9.17 21.48 18.20
N THR A 16 -9.45 20.36 18.89
CA THR A 16 -10.60 20.22 19.79
C THR A 16 -10.52 21.17 20.98
N LYS A 17 -9.33 21.34 21.58
CA LYS A 17 -9.10 22.30 22.66
C LYS A 17 -9.38 23.74 22.19
N CYS A 18 -8.89 24.10 21.00
CA CYS A 18 -9.17 25.41 20.40
C CYS A 18 -10.67 25.63 20.19
N TRP A 19 -11.38 24.65 19.65
CA TRP A 19 -12.83 24.71 19.46
C TRP A 19 -13.58 24.90 20.79
N LEU A 20 -13.27 24.06 21.81
CA LEU A 20 -13.93 24.14 23.11
C LEU A 20 -13.70 25.49 23.80
N ARG A 21 -12.46 26.01 23.76
CA ARG A 21 -12.15 27.35 24.29
C ARG A 21 -12.89 28.46 23.53
N SER A 22 -13.03 28.37 22.22
CA SER A 22 -13.76 29.37 21.42
C SER A 22 -15.25 29.44 21.74
N ARG A 23 -15.81 28.37 22.32
CA ARG A 23 -17.21 28.28 22.76
C ARG A 23 -17.39 28.51 24.26
N ALA A 24 -16.30 28.91 24.93
CA ALA A 24 -16.30 29.09 26.41
C ALA A 24 -16.79 27.85 27.18
N GLU A 25 -16.49 26.64 26.65
CA GLU A 25 -16.88 25.41 27.34
C GLU A 25 -16.13 25.26 28.67
N PRO A 26 -16.78 24.78 29.73
CA PRO A 26 -16.18 24.67 31.05
C PRO A 26 -15.06 23.62 31.06
N ALA A 27 -14.00 23.88 31.81
CA ALA A 27 -12.97 22.90 32.10
C ALA A 27 -13.55 21.73 32.90
N THR A 28 -13.12 20.50 32.57
CA THR A 28 -13.64 19.28 33.21
C THR A 28 -12.73 18.73 34.32
N GLY A 29 -11.77 19.55 34.77
CA GLY A 29 -10.79 19.21 35.80
C GLY A 29 -9.58 18.42 35.26
N ASN A 30 -8.40 18.96 35.50
CA ASN A 30 -7.12 18.27 35.36
C ASN A 30 -6.17 18.86 36.38
N PHE A 31 -5.76 18.02 37.31
CA PHE A 31 -4.94 18.44 38.43
C PHE A 31 -3.63 19.15 38.03
N TYR A 32 -3.00 18.71 36.97
CA TYR A 32 -1.81 19.38 36.44
C TYR A 32 -2.14 20.75 35.81
N ALA A 33 -3.18 20.83 35.02
CA ALA A 33 -3.58 22.10 34.38
C ALA A 33 -4.00 23.16 35.43
N GLU A 34 -4.71 22.74 36.48
CA GLU A 34 -5.11 23.59 37.60
C GLU A 34 -3.92 24.16 38.39
N TRP A 35 -2.88 23.33 38.56
CA TRP A 35 -1.65 23.74 39.22
C TRP A 35 -0.76 24.62 38.32
N ALA A 36 -0.59 24.27 37.04
CA ALA A 36 0.34 24.94 36.13
C ALA A 36 -0.06 26.39 35.84
N ARG A 37 -1.38 26.68 35.79
CA ARG A 37 -1.87 28.01 35.49
C ARG A 37 -1.44 29.07 36.52
N PRO A 38 -1.64 28.94 37.84
CA PRO A 38 -1.13 29.87 38.84
C PRO A 38 0.39 30.01 38.84
N GLN A 39 1.14 28.90 38.53
CA GLN A 39 2.59 28.94 38.45
C GLN A 39 3.04 29.86 37.30
N ASN A 40 2.43 29.73 36.12
CA ASN A 40 2.73 30.59 35.00
C ASN A 40 2.36 32.07 35.29
N GLU A 41 1.24 32.33 35.95
CA GLU A 41 0.82 33.68 36.34
C GLU A 41 1.82 34.32 37.34
N THR A 42 2.29 33.56 38.34
CA THR A 42 3.29 33.98 39.29
C THR A 42 4.64 34.27 38.64
N TYR A 43 5.06 33.37 37.72
CA TYR A 43 6.32 33.53 36.97
C TYR A 43 6.27 34.81 36.10
N LEU A 44 5.15 35.03 35.42
CA LEU A 44 4.92 36.23 34.61
C LEU A 44 4.97 37.51 35.45
N ALA A 45 4.29 37.57 36.60
CA ALA A 45 4.30 38.69 37.49
C ALA A 45 5.70 39.01 38.01
N TYR A 46 6.48 37.99 38.41
CA TYR A 46 7.87 38.15 38.80
C TYR A 46 8.74 38.66 37.64
N GLY A 47 8.56 38.08 36.44
CA GLY A 47 9.23 38.47 35.20
C GLY A 47 9.00 39.95 34.87
N PHE A 48 7.76 40.44 35.02
CA PHE A 48 7.43 41.86 34.85
C PHE A 48 8.15 42.73 35.85
N LYS A 49 8.10 42.39 37.13
CA LYS A 49 8.80 43.14 38.20
C LYS A 49 10.31 43.22 37.92
N ARG A 50 10.93 42.12 37.54
CA ARG A 50 12.36 42.06 37.22
C ARG A 50 12.71 42.87 35.97
N SER A 51 11.90 42.77 34.91
CA SER A 51 12.12 43.52 33.67
C SER A 51 11.96 45.01 33.87
N PHE A 52 11.00 45.46 34.70
CA PHE A 52 10.82 46.85 35.06
C PHE A 52 11.97 47.39 35.94
N ALA A 53 12.47 46.58 36.89
CA ALA A 53 13.59 47.01 37.72
C ALA A 53 14.85 47.37 36.91
N ALA A 54 15.00 46.81 35.73
CA ALA A 54 16.13 47.05 34.82
C ALA A 54 15.99 48.33 33.96
N VAL A 55 14.84 49.01 34.00
CA VAL A 55 14.51 50.18 33.14
C VAL A 55 14.10 51.37 34.00
N PRO A 56 14.52 52.66 33.71
CA PRO A 56 14.07 53.82 34.39
C PRO A 56 12.55 53.98 34.40
N GLU A 57 11.99 54.61 35.43
CA GLU A 57 10.54 54.74 35.58
C GLU A 57 9.89 55.54 34.44
N SER A 58 10.58 56.55 33.92
CA SER A 58 10.15 57.40 32.79
C SER A 58 9.97 56.60 31.49
N ASP A 59 10.64 55.48 31.39
CA ASP A 59 10.71 54.67 30.18
C ASP A 59 9.84 53.38 30.25
N ARG A 60 9.02 53.25 31.31
CA ARG A 60 8.10 52.14 31.55
C ARG A 60 6.68 52.51 31.17
N ALA A 61 5.94 51.53 30.67
CA ALA A 61 4.50 51.65 30.46
C ALA A 61 3.77 50.34 30.87
N THR A 62 2.58 50.47 31.45
CA THR A 62 1.70 49.36 31.76
C THR A 62 0.41 49.51 30.97
N ALA A 63 0.04 48.48 30.20
CA ALA A 63 -1.14 48.47 29.35
C ALA A 63 -1.32 49.75 28.49
N PRO A 64 -0.26 50.25 27.81
CA PRO A 64 -0.39 51.46 27.03
C PRO A 64 -1.37 51.29 25.87
N PRO A 65 -2.11 52.37 25.50
CA PRO A 65 -2.96 52.33 24.32
C PRO A 65 -2.12 52.14 23.06
N ILE A 66 -2.72 51.50 22.03
CA ILE A 66 -2.06 51.30 20.74
C ILE A 66 -1.80 52.63 20.06
N PRO A 67 -0.55 53.04 19.80
CA PRO A 67 -0.25 54.28 19.11
C PRO A 67 -0.64 54.20 17.64
N LYS A 68 -1.30 55.23 17.11
CA LYS A 68 -1.61 55.33 15.69
C LYS A 68 -0.35 55.44 14.83
N ASN A 69 0.71 56.01 15.40
CA ASN A 69 2.01 56.13 14.74
C ASN A 69 3.12 55.61 15.66
N PRO A 70 4.00 54.69 15.18
CA PRO A 70 5.12 54.16 15.93
C PRO A 70 6.11 55.20 16.45
N LYS A 71 6.11 56.41 15.88
CA LYS A 71 6.96 57.52 16.33
C LYS A 71 6.47 58.16 17.64
N ASP A 72 5.18 58.01 17.95
CA ASP A 72 4.57 58.62 19.13
C ASP A 72 4.79 57.81 20.41
N VAL A 73 5.48 56.65 20.30
CA VAL A 73 5.84 55.81 21.46
C VAL A 73 7.00 56.45 22.24
N THR A 74 6.76 56.74 23.51
CA THR A 74 7.74 57.38 24.43
C THR A 74 8.43 56.37 25.33
N TRP A 75 7.81 55.23 25.62
CA TRP A 75 8.34 54.18 26.50
C TRP A 75 9.43 53.32 25.81
N TYR A 76 10.35 52.80 26.62
CA TYR A 76 11.34 51.79 26.23
C TYR A 76 10.82 50.38 26.44
N LEU A 77 10.10 50.11 27.54
CA LEU A 77 9.54 48.81 27.88
C LEU A 77 8.07 48.95 28.29
N ALA A 78 7.20 48.27 27.61
CA ALA A 78 5.78 48.15 27.95
C ALA A 78 5.41 46.71 28.34
N ILE A 79 4.56 46.53 29.35
CA ILE A 79 4.00 45.24 29.76
C ILE A 79 2.47 45.25 29.65
N ASP A 80 1.90 44.05 29.56
CA ASP A 80 0.45 43.78 29.38
C ASP A 80 -0.17 44.60 28.20
N VAL A 81 0.48 44.55 27.05
CA VAL A 81 0.09 45.37 25.89
C VAL A 81 -0.97 44.62 25.09
N ARG A 82 -2.21 45.05 25.11
CA ARG A 82 -3.32 44.44 24.34
C ARG A 82 -3.41 45.04 22.95
N TRP A 83 -3.19 44.21 21.93
CA TRP A 83 -3.31 44.64 20.54
C TRP A 83 -4.28 43.78 19.76
N ARG A 84 -5.02 44.46 18.86
CA ARG A 84 -6.00 43.83 17.99
C ARG A 84 -5.93 44.40 16.58
N THR A 85 -5.88 43.54 15.58
CA THR A 85 -6.08 43.87 14.18
C THR A 85 -7.47 43.46 13.71
N ARG A 86 -7.75 43.44 12.40
CA ARG A 86 -9.03 42.90 11.88
C ARG A 86 -9.23 41.43 12.15
N GLU A 87 -8.16 40.67 12.16
CA GLU A 87 -8.19 39.19 12.21
C GLU A 87 -7.49 38.61 13.45
N LEU A 88 -6.59 39.34 14.09
CA LEU A 88 -5.75 38.85 15.19
C LEU A 88 -5.90 39.71 16.46
N GLU A 89 -5.76 39.05 17.62
CA GLU A 89 -5.74 39.66 18.93
C GLU A 89 -4.72 38.96 19.82
N SER A 90 -3.90 39.74 20.54
CA SER A 90 -3.00 39.22 21.58
C SER A 90 -2.85 40.18 22.75
N SER A 91 -2.73 39.59 23.95
CA SER A 91 -2.16 40.27 25.11
C SER A 91 -0.67 39.98 25.11
N LEU A 92 0.12 40.87 24.51
CA LEU A 92 1.57 40.78 24.51
C LEU A 92 2.09 41.00 25.94
N GLN A 93 2.82 40.02 26.46
CA GLN A 93 3.29 40.04 27.83
C GLN A 93 4.25 41.22 28.07
N ALA A 94 5.23 41.40 27.17
CA ALA A 94 6.01 42.64 27.17
C ALA A 94 6.49 43.00 25.75
N VAL A 95 6.75 44.28 25.52
CA VAL A 95 7.32 44.79 24.26
C VAL A 95 8.45 45.76 24.58
N GLU A 96 9.63 45.49 24.10
CA GLU A 96 10.81 46.37 24.19
C GLU A 96 10.92 47.22 22.92
N ARG A 97 11.12 48.52 23.07
CA ARG A 97 11.36 49.42 21.95
C ARG A 97 12.82 49.82 21.92
N ILE A 98 13.53 49.52 20.86
CA ILE A 98 14.85 50.03 20.58
C ILE A 98 14.68 51.33 19.77
N PRO A 99 15.08 52.49 20.30
CA PRO A 99 14.97 53.78 19.59
C PRO A 99 15.70 53.79 18.25
N SER A 100 15.34 54.73 17.37
CA SER A 100 16.09 55.01 16.14
C SER A 100 17.45 55.61 16.47
N ASP A 101 18.52 55.13 15.87
CA ASP A 101 19.89 55.64 16.06
C ASP A 101 20.24 56.82 15.15
N GLY A 102 19.28 57.43 14.49
CA GLY A 102 19.44 58.63 13.67
C GLY A 102 20.07 58.40 12.29
N HIS A 103 20.61 57.23 12.02
CA HIS A 103 21.25 56.86 10.74
C HIS A 103 20.36 56.06 9.81
N GLY A 104 19.09 56.41 9.68
CA GLY A 104 18.15 55.75 8.72
C GLY A 104 17.54 54.44 9.21
N ARG A 105 17.87 53.95 10.41
CA ARG A 105 17.22 52.81 11.04
C ARG A 105 16.03 53.26 11.87
N SER A 106 14.83 52.80 11.47
CA SER A 106 13.63 53.09 12.27
C SER A 106 13.61 52.29 13.58
N ALA A 107 12.94 52.82 14.63
CA ALA A 107 12.80 52.14 15.91
C ALA A 107 12.32 50.69 15.76
N GLN A 108 12.89 49.73 16.50
CA GLN A 108 12.50 48.35 16.49
C GLN A 108 11.62 48.03 17.69
N PHE A 109 10.66 47.13 17.49
CA PHE A 109 9.79 46.63 18.56
C PHE A 109 9.99 45.12 18.69
N ILE A 110 10.34 44.64 19.90
CA ILE A 110 10.71 43.29 20.19
C ILE A 110 9.70 42.70 21.18
N PRO A 111 8.83 41.77 20.79
CA PRO A 111 7.93 41.10 21.74
C PRO A 111 8.71 40.17 22.65
N HIS A 112 8.33 40.15 23.92
CA HIS A 112 8.84 39.24 24.94
C HIS A 112 7.74 38.32 25.42
N ARG A 113 8.09 37.04 25.63
CA ARG A 113 7.28 36.06 26.35
C ARG A 113 8.05 35.55 27.57
N PHE A 114 7.28 35.25 28.62
CA PHE A 114 7.78 34.63 29.84
C PHE A 114 7.19 33.25 29.98
N GLU A 115 8.05 32.23 30.08
CA GLU A 115 7.66 30.82 30.10
C GLU A 115 8.26 30.12 31.32
N PHE A 116 7.43 29.56 32.18
CA PHE A 116 7.88 28.91 33.43
C PHE A 116 8.77 27.66 33.15
N ALA A 117 8.76 27.10 31.95
CA ALA A 117 9.51 25.92 31.58
C ALA A 117 11.02 26.17 31.39
N ASN A 118 11.88 25.29 31.91
CA ASN A 118 13.33 25.32 31.68
C ASN A 118 13.70 24.91 30.25
N LYS A 119 12.92 24.03 29.62
CA LYS A 119 13.09 23.52 28.23
C LYS A 119 12.02 24.12 27.30
N LEU A 120 12.46 24.85 26.30
CA LEU A 120 11.57 25.47 25.32
C LEU A 120 11.26 24.55 24.15
N ALA A 121 9.99 24.32 23.89
CA ALA A 121 9.48 23.61 22.71
C ALA A 121 9.29 24.55 21.51
N LYS A 122 9.03 23.99 20.33
CA LYS A 122 8.76 24.75 19.10
C LYS A 122 7.51 25.60 19.23
N GLU A 123 6.51 25.12 19.94
CA GLU A 123 5.23 25.76 20.19
C GLU A 123 5.40 27.14 20.85
N HIS A 124 6.31 27.30 21.82
CA HIS A 124 6.62 28.59 22.47
C HIS A 124 7.18 29.61 21.46
N LYS A 125 8.05 29.15 20.52
CA LYS A 125 8.59 30.00 19.46
C LYS A 125 7.53 30.43 18.44
N LEU A 126 6.57 29.51 18.11
CA LEU A 126 5.44 29.82 17.22
C LEU A 126 4.50 30.84 17.88
N LEU A 127 4.27 30.75 19.18
CA LEU A 127 3.44 31.69 19.93
C LEU A 127 4.07 33.09 19.97
N LEU A 128 5.40 33.17 20.20
CA LEU A 128 6.14 34.44 20.09
C LEU A 128 6.09 35.00 18.65
N ALA A 129 6.16 34.15 17.65
CA ALA A 129 6.06 34.55 16.24
C ALA A 129 4.66 35.03 15.86
N PHE A 130 3.60 34.51 16.50
CA PHE A 130 2.24 35.05 16.40
C PHE A 130 2.15 36.49 16.95
N ASP A 131 2.73 36.74 18.11
CA ASP A 131 2.80 38.08 18.70
C ASP A 131 3.57 39.07 17.81
N ALA A 132 4.68 38.60 17.24
CA ALA A 132 5.48 39.40 16.32
C ALA A 132 4.74 39.71 15.00
N LEU A 133 3.93 38.77 14.50
CA LEU A 133 3.10 38.97 13.32
C LEU A 133 2.02 40.03 13.59
N LEU A 134 1.32 39.92 14.71
CA LEU A 134 0.36 40.94 15.16
C LEU A 134 1.00 42.34 15.25
N LEU A 135 2.17 42.44 15.88
CA LEU A 135 2.95 43.68 15.95
C LEU A 135 3.31 44.21 14.56
N SER A 136 3.72 43.31 13.66
CA SER A 136 4.09 43.68 12.29
C SER A 136 2.92 44.29 11.52
N GLU A 137 1.74 43.69 11.65
CA GLU A 137 0.51 44.21 11.03
C GLU A 137 0.06 45.54 11.62
N ALA A 138 0.12 45.68 12.95
CA ALA A 138 -0.27 46.86 13.64
C ALA A 138 0.67 48.05 13.37
N LEU A 139 1.96 47.80 13.25
CA LEU A 139 2.99 48.83 13.02
C LEU A 139 3.26 49.13 11.54
N GLY A 140 2.67 48.31 10.61
CA GLY A 140 2.91 48.39 9.16
C GLY A 140 4.34 48.07 8.74
N ARG A 141 5.11 47.30 9.53
CA ARG A 141 6.51 46.94 9.29
C ARG A 141 6.89 45.61 9.94
N GLU A 142 7.86 44.92 9.39
CA GLU A 142 8.30 43.62 9.87
C GLU A 142 9.01 43.67 11.23
N VAL A 143 8.61 42.75 12.11
CA VAL A 143 9.24 42.44 13.38
C VAL A 143 10.05 41.17 13.23
N ASN A 144 11.38 41.31 13.19
CA ASN A 144 12.27 40.17 12.82
C ASN A 144 12.88 39.45 14.02
N LEU A 145 12.75 39.99 15.22
CA LEU A 145 13.32 39.46 16.46
C LEU A 145 12.28 39.44 17.56
N GLY A 146 12.31 38.42 18.40
CA GLY A 146 11.55 38.28 19.63
C GLY A 146 12.42 37.67 20.74
N LYS A 147 12.00 37.75 21.99
CA LYS A 147 12.71 37.20 23.15
C LYS A 147 11.78 36.29 23.97
N ILE A 148 12.31 35.16 24.45
CA ILE A 148 11.63 34.32 25.45
C ILE A 148 12.50 34.32 26.71
N VAL A 149 11.92 34.76 27.83
CA VAL A 149 12.53 34.65 29.17
C VAL A 149 11.97 33.37 29.80
N HIS A 150 12.84 32.44 30.20
CA HIS A 150 12.36 31.14 30.62
C HIS A 150 13.19 30.52 31.75
N GLY A 151 12.57 29.55 32.40
CA GLY A 151 13.18 28.71 33.40
C GLY A 151 13.52 29.39 34.74
N ASP A 152 14.00 28.60 35.70
CA ASP A 152 14.31 29.04 37.05
C ASP A 152 15.38 30.16 37.10
N SER A 153 16.30 30.15 36.13
CA SER A 153 17.36 31.17 36.00
C SER A 153 16.91 32.43 35.26
N HIS A 154 15.69 32.47 34.74
CA HIS A 154 15.18 33.53 33.84
C HIS A 154 16.12 33.83 32.68
N ALA A 155 16.62 32.77 32.04
CA ALA A 155 17.48 32.88 30.87
C ALA A 155 16.69 33.49 29.68
N THR A 156 17.37 34.26 28.84
CA THR A 156 16.75 34.93 27.69
C THR A 156 17.18 34.29 26.39
N LEU A 157 16.24 33.71 25.64
CA LEU A 157 16.45 33.18 24.29
C LEU A 157 15.98 34.20 23.23
N LYS A 158 16.90 34.64 22.34
CA LYS A 158 16.56 35.45 21.16
C LYS A 158 16.07 34.55 20.02
N VAL A 159 14.92 34.87 19.44
CA VAL A 159 14.27 34.08 18.38
C VAL A 159 14.15 34.89 17.09
N LYS A 160 14.65 34.37 15.98
CA LYS A 160 14.46 34.94 14.63
C LYS A 160 13.08 34.61 14.11
N ILE A 161 12.20 35.60 14.01
CA ILE A 161 10.77 35.45 13.66
C ILE A 161 10.53 34.97 12.22
N PRO A 162 11.29 35.42 11.18
CA PRO A 162 11.04 34.99 9.80
C PRO A 162 11.03 33.47 9.60
N ALA A 163 11.80 32.73 10.40
CA ALA A 163 11.85 31.26 10.33
C ALA A 163 10.50 30.58 10.66
N PHE A 164 9.60 31.27 11.34
CA PHE A 164 8.31 30.74 11.81
C PHE A 164 7.11 31.41 11.14
N ALA A 165 7.28 32.53 10.45
CA ALA A 165 6.20 33.36 9.93
C ALA A 165 5.26 32.64 8.96
N SER A 166 5.80 31.80 8.07
CA SER A 166 4.99 31.03 7.11
C SER A 166 4.10 29.99 7.80
N GLU A 167 4.63 29.31 8.81
CA GLU A 167 3.89 28.32 9.60
C GLU A 167 2.79 28.99 10.44
N VAL A 168 3.08 30.12 11.08
CA VAL A 168 2.08 30.89 11.83
C VAL A 168 0.91 31.32 10.93
N ARG A 169 1.18 31.89 9.75
CA ARG A 169 0.13 32.28 8.80
C ARG A 169 -0.71 31.08 8.33
N LYS A 170 -0.08 29.94 8.13
CA LYS A 170 -0.80 28.70 7.81
C LYS A 170 -1.73 28.29 8.94
N ARG A 171 -1.24 28.28 10.19
CA ARG A 171 -2.06 27.92 11.37
C ARG A 171 -3.22 28.89 11.60
N ILE A 172 -3.02 30.19 11.39
CA ILE A 172 -4.10 31.17 11.47
C ILE A 172 -5.23 30.85 10.48
N LYS A 173 -4.89 30.54 9.23
CA LYS A 173 -5.89 30.10 8.21
C LYS A 173 -6.64 28.85 8.64
N GLU A 174 -5.93 27.85 9.16
CA GLU A 174 -6.52 26.62 9.67
C GLU A 174 -7.47 26.88 10.85
N ILE A 175 -7.09 27.76 11.79
CA ILE A 175 -7.93 28.17 12.92
C ILE A 175 -9.16 28.93 12.43
N THR A 176 -9.01 29.88 11.52
CA THR A 176 -10.14 30.65 10.95
C THR A 176 -11.15 29.71 10.27
N ALA A 177 -10.67 28.74 9.49
CA ALA A 177 -11.52 27.73 8.87
C ALA A 177 -12.23 26.84 9.92
N LEU A 178 -11.51 26.41 10.96
CA LEU A 178 -12.07 25.62 12.06
C LEU A 178 -13.18 26.38 12.79
N LEU A 179 -12.95 27.65 13.13
CA LEU A 179 -13.90 28.46 13.90
C LEU A 179 -15.10 28.93 13.06
N ALA A 180 -14.97 29.00 11.73
CA ALA A 180 -16.08 29.28 10.82
C ALA A 180 -17.05 28.11 10.68
N GLY A 181 -16.64 26.90 11.00
CA GLY A 181 -17.49 25.71 11.01
C GLY A 181 -18.49 25.69 12.16
N ASN A 182 -19.65 25.06 11.94
CA ASN A 182 -20.68 24.91 12.97
C ASN A 182 -20.56 23.60 13.78
N SER A 183 -19.70 22.66 13.34
CA SER A 183 -19.49 21.37 14.01
C SER A 183 -18.10 21.30 14.66
N PRO A 184 -17.97 20.61 15.80
CA PRO A 184 -16.65 20.38 16.39
C PRO A 184 -15.74 19.57 15.45
N PRO A 185 -14.43 19.77 15.52
CA PRO A 185 -13.49 18.91 14.78
C PRO A 185 -13.55 17.48 15.29
N ASP A 186 -13.04 16.54 14.48
CA ASP A 186 -12.88 15.15 14.91
C ASP A 186 -12.09 15.08 16.21
N LEU A 187 -12.63 14.35 17.18
CA LEU A 187 -11.95 14.13 18.45
C LEU A 187 -10.74 13.23 18.24
N VAL A 188 -9.56 13.70 18.58
CA VAL A 188 -8.30 12.95 18.50
C VAL A 188 -7.51 13.13 19.78
N LEU A 189 -7.31 12.05 20.52
CA LEU A 189 -6.42 12.04 21.66
C LEU A 189 -4.96 12.13 21.21
N ASN A 190 -4.17 12.96 21.89
CA ASN A 190 -2.77 13.21 21.58
C ASN A 190 -1.91 13.35 22.86
N ARG A 191 -0.60 13.59 22.68
CA ARG A 191 0.36 13.72 23.80
C ARG A 191 0.04 14.86 24.78
N HIS A 192 -0.67 15.90 24.37
CA HIS A 192 -1.03 17.03 25.22
C HIS A 192 -2.25 16.74 26.10
N CYS A 193 -3.00 15.67 25.83
CA CYS A 193 -4.19 15.33 26.63
C CYS A 193 -3.88 15.12 28.11
N GLY A 194 -2.68 14.64 28.44
CA GLY A 194 -2.25 14.48 29.84
C GLY A 194 -2.25 15.78 30.66
N GLN A 195 -2.03 16.90 30.00
CA GLN A 195 -1.93 18.24 30.61
C GLN A 195 -3.15 19.12 30.30
N CYS A 196 -4.16 18.62 29.60
CA CYS A 196 -5.28 19.39 29.08
C CYS A 196 -6.44 19.48 30.08
N GLU A 197 -7.01 20.64 30.26
CA GLU A 197 -8.18 20.91 31.09
C GLU A 197 -9.45 20.14 30.66
N PHE A 198 -9.51 19.66 29.40
CA PHE A 198 -10.64 18.88 28.85
C PHE A 198 -10.39 17.36 28.81
N LYS A 199 -9.32 16.87 29.45
CA LYS A 199 -8.87 15.45 29.40
C LYS A 199 -10.01 14.49 29.70
N THR A 200 -10.72 14.69 30.81
CA THR A 200 -11.77 13.77 31.29
C THR A 200 -12.91 13.66 30.27
N ARG A 201 -13.42 14.80 29.78
CA ARG A 201 -14.45 14.85 28.74
C ARG A 201 -14.03 14.15 27.46
N CYS A 202 -12.85 14.53 26.93
CA CYS A 202 -12.38 13.97 25.67
C CYS A 202 -12.09 12.46 25.75
N SER A 203 -11.53 11.99 26.87
CA SER A 203 -11.30 10.56 27.10
C SER A 203 -12.60 9.76 27.21
N ALA A 204 -13.61 10.31 27.89
CA ALA A 204 -14.94 9.67 27.98
C ALA A 204 -15.60 9.56 26.60
N GLN A 205 -15.63 10.65 25.83
CA GLN A 205 -16.19 10.65 24.48
C GLN A 205 -15.41 9.74 23.51
N ALA A 206 -14.08 9.67 23.62
CA ALA A 206 -13.28 8.76 22.79
C ALA A 206 -13.59 7.30 23.10
N LYS A 207 -13.79 6.95 24.38
CA LYS A 207 -14.21 5.61 24.81
C LYS A 207 -15.61 5.26 24.33
N GLU A 208 -16.57 6.18 24.47
CA GLU A 208 -17.95 6.01 23.99
C GLU A 208 -17.99 5.76 22.47
N LYS A 209 -17.20 6.50 21.70
CA LYS A 209 -17.11 6.37 20.25
C LYS A 209 -16.18 5.26 19.78
N ASP A 210 -15.52 4.54 20.71
CA ASP A 210 -14.51 3.52 20.39
C ASP A 210 -13.44 4.03 19.40
N GLU A 211 -12.97 5.28 19.59
CA GLU A 211 -12.14 6.03 18.64
C GLU A 211 -10.71 5.47 18.56
N LEU A 212 -10.15 5.43 17.36
CA LEU A 212 -8.83 4.83 17.09
C LEU A 212 -7.68 5.46 17.87
N SER A 213 -7.76 6.75 18.21
CA SER A 213 -6.73 7.45 19.00
C SER A 213 -6.63 7.02 20.47
N LEU A 214 -7.55 6.18 20.94
CA LEU A 214 -7.40 5.48 22.23
C LEU A 214 -6.17 4.56 22.22
N LEU A 215 -5.85 3.95 21.06
CA LEU A 215 -4.68 3.08 20.91
C LEU A 215 -3.40 3.91 20.86
N SER A 216 -2.54 3.74 21.85
CA SER A 216 -1.24 4.40 21.88
C SER A 216 -0.41 4.04 20.63
N GLY A 217 0.28 5.04 20.06
CA GLY A 217 1.16 4.86 18.91
C GLY A 217 0.46 4.91 17.54
N ILE A 218 -0.85 5.08 17.45
CA ILE A 218 -1.52 5.41 16.18
C ILE A 218 -1.26 6.88 15.86
N SER A 219 -0.53 7.12 14.76
CA SER A 219 -0.28 8.47 14.26
C SER A 219 -1.52 9.03 13.55
N GLU A 220 -1.60 10.37 13.43
CA GLU A 220 -2.64 11.01 12.62
C GLU A 220 -2.66 10.51 11.16
N LYS A 221 -1.48 10.23 10.59
CA LYS A 221 -1.32 9.64 9.26
C LYS A 221 -1.91 8.23 9.19
N ASP A 222 -1.67 7.41 10.23
CA ASP A 222 -2.24 6.05 10.28
C ASP A 222 -3.75 6.10 10.46
N ARG A 223 -4.27 7.00 11.29
CA ARG A 223 -5.71 7.22 11.47
C ARG A 223 -6.38 7.62 10.16
N LYS A 224 -5.86 8.62 9.45
CA LYS A 224 -6.36 9.02 8.12
C LYS A 224 -6.35 7.87 7.13
N ARG A 225 -5.30 7.04 7.14
CA ARG A 225 -5.19 5.85 6.30
C ARG A 225 -6.23 4.78 6.67
N LEU A 226 -6.54 4.61 7.96
CA LEU A 226 -7.58 3.69 8.42
C LEU A 226 -8.97 4.21 8.05
N HIS A 227 -9.25 5.49 8.27
CA HIS A 227 -10.50 6.13 7.85
C HIS A 227 -10.75 6.01 6.34
N SER A 228 -9.72 6.21 5.50
CA SER A 228 -9.84 6.00 4.05
C SER A 228 -10.16 4.55 3.65
N LYS A 229 -10.04 3.60 4.58
CA LYS A 229 -10.44 2.20 4.43
C LYS A 229 -11.77 1.85 5.10
N GLY A 230 -12.51 2.86 5.59
CA GLY A 230 -13.75 2.65 6.32
C GLY A 230 -13.59 2.07 7.74
N ILE A 231 -12.39 2.20 8.32
CA ILE A 231 -12.10 1.73 9.69
C ILE A 231 -12.01 2.95 10.59
N PHE A 232 -13.02 3.16 11.42
CA PHE A 232 -13.17 4.33 12.28
C PHE A 232 -13.02 4.01 13.77
N THR A 233 -13.22 2.74 14.17
CA THR A 233 -13.21 2.33 15.58
C THR A 233 -12.17 1.26 15.89
N VAL A 234 -11.79 1.13 17.17
CA VAL A 234 -10.90 0.08 17.65
C VAL A 234 -11.52 -1.30 17.39
N THR A 235 -12.82 -1.45 17.63
CA THR A 235 -13.53 -2.69 17.34
C THR A 235 -13.46 -3.08 15.87
N GLN A 236 -13.69 -2.14 14.94
CA GLN A 236 -13.56 -2.40 13.51
C GLN A 236 -12.13 -2.81 13.13
N LEU A 237 -11.12 -2.12 13.72
CA LEU A 237 -9.72 -2.44 13.49
C LEU A 237 -9.39 -3.88 13.93
N SER A 238 -10.01 -4.38 14.99
CA SER A 238 -9.79 -5.73 15.52
C SER A 238 -10.08 -6.84 14.51
N TYR A 239 -11.09 -6.65 13.66
CA TYR A 239 -11.45 -7.63 12.62
C TYR A 239 -10.51 -7.63 11.42
N THR A 240 -9.60 -6.68 11.34
CA THR A 240 -8.61 -6.62 10.25
C THR A 240 -7.35 -7.42 10.50
N PHE A 241 -7.15 -7.93 11.71
CA PHE A 241 -5.98 -8.76 12.04
C PHE A 241 -6.02 -10.07 11.25
N ARG A 242 -4.86 -10.43 10.68
CA ARG A 242 -4.67 -11.70 9.98
C ARG A 242 -3.35 -12.33 10.41
N PRO A 243 -3.36 -13.52 11.04
CA PRO A 243 -2.13 -14.20 11.45
C PRO A 243 -1.30 -14.59 10.23
N ARG A 244 0.03 -14.49 10.32
CA ARG A 244 0.94 -14.87 9.22
C ARG A 244 1.10 -16.38 9.14
N ARG A 245 1.17 -16.94 7.93
CA ARG A 245 1.31 -18.40 7.71
C ARG A 245 2.65 -19.00 8.15
N ARG A 246 3.74 -18.23 8.11
CA ARG A 246 5.08 -18.63 8.56
C ARG A 246 5.81 -17.41 9.11
N ARG A 247 6.43 -17.60 10.26
CA ARG A 247 7.41 -16.64 10.79
C ARG A 247 8.62 -16.69 9.85
N ARG A 248 8.91 -15.60 9.15
CA ARG A 248 10.20 -15.43 8.50
C ARG A 248 11.17 -15.11 9.62
N GLU A 249 12.09 -16.02 9.92
CA GLU A 249 13.22 -15.73 10.80
C GLU A 249 14.07 -14.63 10.14
N SER A 250 13.73 -13.39 10.44
CA SER A 250 14.57 -12.25 10.08
C SER A 250 15.57 -12.05 11.21
N ARG A 251 16.76 -12.61 11.04
CA ARG A 251 17.88 -12.29 11.92
C ARG A 251 17.99 -10.75 12.03
N GLY A 252 17.72 -10.19 13.21
CA GLY A 252 18.06 -8.82 13.60
C GLY A 252 17.08 -7.70 13.28
N LYS A 253 15.87 -7.93 12.75
CA LYS A 253 14.86 -6.86 12.62
C LYS A 253 13.79 -6.96 13.70
N GLN A 254 13.67 -5.91 14.50
CA GLN A 254 12.59 -5.73 15.47
C GLN A 254 11.22 -5.87 14.80
N GLU A 255 10.32 -6.69 15.34
CA GLU A 255 8.97 -6.84 14.81
C GLU A 255 8.19 -5.52 14.93
N LYS A 256 7.42 -5.18 13.90
CA LYS A 256 6.58 -3.98 13.92
C LYS A 256 5.37 -4.23 14.82
N HIS A 257 5.04 -3.23 15.65
CA HIS A 257 3.83 -3.25 16.44
C HIS A 257 2.56 -3.36 15.57
N HIS A 258 1.64 -4.26 15.94
CA HIS A 258 0.39 -4.53 15.25
C HIS A 258 -0.81 -3.92 15.98
N HIS A 259 -1.26 -2.73 15.59
CA HIS A 259 -2.43 -2.09 16.20
C HIS A 259 -3.72 -2.94 16.07
N SER A 260 -3.88 -3.67 14.96
CA SER A 260 -5.03 -4.57 14.78
C SER A 260 -5.02 -5.77 15.74
N LEU A 261 -3.83 -6.27 16.12
CA LEU A 261 -3.73 -7.34 17.11
C LEU A 261 -4.03 -6.81 18.53
N ARG A 262 -3.61 -5.58 18.84
CA ARG A 262 -3.99 -4.92 20.10
C ARG A 262 -5.51 -4.71 20.17
N ALA A 263 -6.10 -4.21 19.11
CA ALA A 263 -7.53 -4.05 19.01
C ALA A 263 -8.28 -5.39 19.20
N LEU A 264 -7.71 -6.50 18.66
CA LEU A 264 -8.24 -7.84 18.86
C LEU A 264 -8.16 -8.28 20.32
N ALA A 265 -7.01 -8.05 20.98
CA ALA A 265 -6.84 -8.35 22.40
C ALA A 265 -7.87 -7.61 23.26
N ILE A 266 -8.13 -6.33 22.98
CA ILE A 266 -9.15 -5.51 23.68
C ILE A 266 -10.55 -6.10 23.46
N ARG A 267 -10.92 -6.41 22.21
CA ARG A 267 -12.25 -6.94 21.88
C ARG A 267 -12.51 -8.29 22.55
N GLU A 268 -11.52 -9.17 22.56
CA GLU A 268 -11.63 -10.52 23.12
C GLU A 268 -11.34 -10.57 24.62
N ASN A 269 -10.89 -9.45 25.19
CA ASN A 269 -10.43 -9.35 26.58
C ASN A 269 -9.43 -10.46 26.97
N THR A 270 -8.50 -10.75 26.04
CA THR A 270 -7.57 -11.87 26.14
C THR A 270 -6.16 -11.42 25.73
N ILE A 271 -5.13 -11.93 26.41
CA ILE A 271 -3.73 -11.66 26.05
C ILE A 271 -3.39 -12.38 24.74
N HIS A 272 -2.88 -11.67 23.77
CA HIS A 272 -2.36 -12.23 22.51
C HIS A 272 -0.84 -12.12 22.47
N ALA A 273 -0.14 -13.24 22.18
CA ALA A 273 1.31 -13.27 22.05
C ALA A 273 1.73 -13.63 20.61
N VAL A 274 2.68 -12.87 20.05
CA VAL A 274 3.31 -13.18 18.74
C VAL A 274 4.42 -14.22 18.93
N GLY A 275 5.03 -14.25 20.10
CA GLY A 275 6.01 -15.26 20.55
C GLY A 275 6.06 -15.27 22.06
N VAL A 276 6.68 -16.27 22.63
CA VAL A 276 6.89 -16.34 24.07
C VAL A 276 8.23 -15.67 24.38
N PRO A 277 8.25 -14.55 25.13
CA PRO A 277 9.49 -13.90 25.50
C PRO A 277 10.25 -14.79 26.50
N ASP A 278 11.53 -15.01 26.24
CA ASP A 278 12.43 -15.73 27.15
C ASP A 278 13.03 -14.73 28.15
N LEU A 279 12.23 -14.38 29.18
CA LEU A 279 12.70 -13.53 30.27
C LEU A 279 13.54 -14.36 31.26
N LYS A 280 14.86 -14.34 31.09
CA LYS A 280 15.77 -15.02 31.97
C LYS A 280 16.20 -14.10 33.14
N LEU A 281 15.50 -14.20 34.23
CA LEU A 281 15.92 -13.55 35.47
C LEU A 281 17.12 -14.32 36.05
N LYS A 282 18.32 -13.74 35.90
CA LYS A 282 19.56 -14.30 36.42
C LYS A 282 19.96 -13.58 37.72
N GLY A 283 20.01 -14.26 38.84
CA GLY A 283 20.37 -13.66 40.14
C GLY A 283 19.16 -13.18 40.95
N SER A 284 19.37 -12.25 41.86
CA SER A 284 18.32 -11.71 42.73
C SER A 284 17.59 -10.56 42.04
N PRO A 285 16.27 -10.68 41.71
CA PRO A 285 15.52 -9.64 41.05
C PRO A 285 15.39 -8.39 41.94
N VAL A 286 15.69 -7.22 41.37
CA VAL A 286 15.58 -5.91 42.02
C VAL A 286 14.75 -5.01 41.10
N PHE A 287 13.53 -4.68 41.50
CA PHE A 287 12.58 -3.86 40.75
C PHE A 287 12.83 -2.41 41.07
N LEU A 288 13.19 -1.63 40.07
CA LEU A 288 13.59 -0.23 40.16
C LEU A 288 12.52 0.68 39.56
N ASP A 289 12.08 1.67 40.32
CA ASP A 289 11.25 2.79 39.87
C ASP A 289 11.82 4.13 40.41
N VAL A 290 11.78 5.18 39.57
CA VAL A 290 12.43 6.45 39.86
C VAL A 290 11.51 7.61 39.62
N GLU A 291 11.44 8.56 40.56
CA GLU A 291 10.70 9.79 40.43
C GLU A 291 11.64 11.01 40.35
N GLY A 292 11.29 11.97 39.51
CA GLY A 292 12.09 13.15 39.27
C GLY A 292 11.33 14.34 38.73
N LEU A 293 12.02 15.43 38.57
CA LEU A 293 11.58 16.66 37.93
C LEU A 293 12.32 16.78 36.57
N PRO A 294 11.76 16.26 35.46
CA PRO A 294 12.46 16.18 34.17
C PRO A 294 12.88 17.55 33.61
N ASP A 295 12.14 18.60 33.95
CA ASP A 295 12.42 19.97 33.53
C ASP A 295 13.66 20.53 34.21
N ARG A 296 13.91 20.14 35.49
CA ARG A 296 15.09 20.49 36.29
C ARG A 296 16.23 19.48 36.19
N GLU A 297 15.98 18.36 35.50
CA GLU A 297 16.89 17.19 35.43
C GLU A 297 17.31 16.64 36.81
N PHE A 298 16.43 16.71 37.78
CA PHE A 298 16.63 16.32 39.15
C PHE A 298 15.82 15.07 39.49
N TYR A 299 16.49 14.07 40.06
CA TYR A 299 15.88 12.82 40.55
C TYR A 299 15.80 12.86 42.08
N TYR A 300 14.58 12.89 42.61
CA TYR A 300 14.41 13.09 44.07
C TYR A 300 14.03 11.83 44.84
N LEU A 301 13.68 10.73 44.15
CA LEU A 301 13.27 9.47 44.78
C LEU A 301 13.70 8.29 43.94
N ILE A 302 14.44 7.38 44.55
CA ILE A 302 14.82 6.09 44.01
C ILE A 302 14.13 5.04 44.84
N GLY A 303 13.25 4.22 44.27
CA GLY A 303 12.61 3.05 44.89
C GLY A 303 13.16 1.77 44.33
N ILE A 304 13.51 0.84 45.23
CA ILE A 304 13.84 -0.53 44.84
C ILE A 304 13.08 -1.52 45.71
N ARG A 305 12.64 -2.59 45.04
CA ARG A 305 12.01 -3.75 45.72
C ARG A 305 12.81 -5.01 45.39
N ILE A 306 13.27 -5.67 46.42
CA ILE A 306 14.14 -6.83 46.32
C ILE A 306 13.30 -8.06 46.59
N GLN A 307 13.26 -9.00 45.66
CA GLN A 307 12.56 -10.27 45.84
C GLN A 307 13.48 -11.26 46.57
N ALA A 308 13.08 -11.69 47.79
CA ALA A 308 13.78 -12.69 48.58
C ALA A 308 12.87 -13.89 48.85
N ALA A 309 13.44 -15.00 49.33
CA ALA A 309 12.70 -16.25 49.58
C ALA A 309 11.60 -16.11 50.65
N GLU A 310 11.79 -15.21 51.64
CA GLU A 310 10.84 -14.98 52.73
C GLU A 310 9.88 -13.80 52.47
N GLY A 311 9.92 -13.18 51.30
CA GLY A 311 9.10 -12.03 50.92
C GLY A 311 9.93 -10.92 50.30
N SER A 312 9.26 -9.87 49.76
CA SER A 312 9.94 -8.76 49.11
C SER A 312 10.26 -7.62 50.08
N VAL A 313 11.48 -7.07 50.03
CA VAL A 313 11.93 -5.93 50.85
C VAL A 313 11.94 -4.65 50.00
N GLN A 314 11.44 -3.55 50.56
CA GLN A 314 11.36 -2.24 49.91
C GLN A 314 12.35 -1.25 50.51
N HIS A 315 13.14 -0.59 49.66
CA HIS A 315 13.96 0.58 50.04
C HIS A 315 13.51 1.81 49.22
N SER A 316 13.54 2.97 49.84
CA SER A 316 13.19 4.23 49.21
C SER A 316 14.20 5.29 49.62
N PHE A 317 14.92 5.85 48.66
CA PHE A 317 15.96 6.86 48.85
C PHE A 317 15.40 8.19 48.40
N TRP A 318 15.30 9.15 49.34
CA TRP A 318 14.67 10.45 49.12
C TRP A 318 15.65 11.61 49.25
N ALA A 319 15.71 12.49 48.27
CA ALA A 319 16.45 13.74 48.27
C ALA A 319 15.53 14.93 48.51
N ASP A 320 15.87 15.74 49.52
CA ASP A 320 15.11 16.99 49.80
C ASP A 320 15.39 18.09 48.78
N ASP A 321 16.62 18.16 48.28
CA ASP A 321 17.04 19.08 47.23
C ASP A 321 18.08 18.43 46.28
N ALA A 322 18.50 19.17 45.28
CA ALA A 322 19.44 18.66 44.26
C ALA A 322 20.83 18.34 44.76
N LYS A 323 21.21 18.84 45.95
CA LYS A 323 22.51 18.54 46.57
C LYS A 323 22.54 17.18 47.18
N GLU A 324 21.38 16.64 47.57
CA GLU A 324 21.23 15.29 48.11
C GLU A 324 21.09 14.22 47.02
N GLU A 325 21.04 14.57 45.72
CA GLU A 325 20.96 13.62 44.64
C GLU A 325 22.14 12.62 44.64
N GLU A 326 23.34 13.10 44.91
CA GLU A 326 24.54 12.24 45.06
C GLU A 326 24.45 11.30 46.24
N LEU A 327 23.88 11.76 47.35
CA LEU A 327 23.74 10.94 48.59
C LEU A 327 22.82 9.75 48.34
N ILE A 328 21.61 10.01 47.76
CA ILE A 328 20.66 8.91 47.46
C ILE A 328 21.18 7.97 46.39
N TRP A 329 22.03 8.43 45.45
CA TRP A 329 22.71 7.56 44.51
C TRP A 329 23.71 6.61 45.22
N ASN A 330 24.53 7.13 46.13
CA ASN A 330 25.49 6.33 46.85
C ASN A 330 24.80 5.33 47.80
N ASP A 331 23.72 5.73 48.48
CA ASP A 331 22.91 4.83 49.32
C ASP A 331 22.30 3.68 48.48
N PHE A 332 21.77 4.02 47.30
CA PHE A 332 21.28 3.02 46.35
C PHE A 332 22.37 2.02 45.92
N LEU A 333 23.57 2.51 45.57
CA LEU A 333 24.71 1.66 45.22
C LEU A 333 25.16 0.80 46.41
N GLY A 334 25.12 1.37 47.63
CA GLY A 334 25.42 0.66 48.86
C GLY A 334 24.53 -0.57 49.06
N VAL A 335 23.21 -0.36 48.99
CA VAL A 335 22.25 -1.48 49.12
C VAL A 335 22.41 -2.52 48.00
N LEU A 336 22.65 -2.09 46.76
CA LEU A 336 22.92 -3.02 45.66
C LEU A 336 24.16 -3.86 45.85
N SER A 337 25.19 -3.34 46.56
CA SER A 337 26.44 -4.05 46.84
C SER A 337 26.27 -5.19 47.86
N GLU A 338 25.25 -5.11 48.69
CA GLU A 338 24.88 -6.14 49.69
C GLU A 338 24.12 -7.32 49.10
N ILE A 339 23.56 -7.15 47.90
CA ILE A 339 22.75 -8.17 47.22
C ILE A 339 23.65 -9.10 46.43
N THR A 340 23.50 -10.40 46.64
CA THR A 340 24.23 -11.40 45.84
C THR A 340 23.71 -11.45 44.43
N ASN A 341 24.52 -11.09 43.42
CA ASN A 341 24.22 -11.10 42.01
C ASN A 341 22.91 -10.34 41.70
N PRO A 342 22.82 -9.02 41.98
CA PRO A 342 21.62 -8.23 41.74
C PRO A 342 21.29 -8.14 40.27
N HIS A 343 19.99 -8.26 39.91
CA HIS A 343 19.49 -8.09 38.54
C HIS A 343 18.43 -6.99 38.51
N LEU A 344 18.84 -5.82 38.04
CA LEU A 344 17.96 -4.66 37.96
C LEU A 344 16.88 -4.85 36.88
N ILE A 345 15.63 -4.58 37.23
CA ILE A 345 14.44 -4.66 36.36
C ILE A 345 13.69 -3.34 36.48
N HIS A 346 13.38 -2.75 35.35
CA HIS A 346 12.65 -1.47 35.27
C HIS A 346 11.66 -1.45 34.13
N TYR A 347 10.85 -0.37 34.03
CA TYR A 347 9.79 -0.24 33.04
C TYR A 347 9.91 1.04 32.18
N GLY A 348 10.32 0.88 30.92
CA GLY A 348 10.43 2.01 30.02
C GLY A 348 11.86 2.54 29.86
N SER A 349 11.97 3.74 29.29
CA SER A 349 13.28 4.35 29.00
C SER A 349 13.73 5.37 30.05
N TYR A 350 12.86 5.71 31.00
CA TYR A 350 13.17 6.76 31.98
C TYR A 350 14.27 6.30 32.94
N GLU A 351 14.16 5.11 33.47
CA GLU A 351 15.16 4.50 34.38
C GLU A 351 16.48 4.19 33.65
N THR A 352 16.40 3.82 32.35
CA THR A 352 17.63 3.66 31.55
C THR A 352 18.40 4.99 31.43
N ILE A 353 17.67 6.09 31.21
CA ILE A 353 18.26 7.42 31.13
C ILE A 353 18.77 7.88 32.51
N PHE A 354 18.01 7.58 33.56
CA PHE A 354 18.41 7.84 34.96
C PHE A 354 19.74 7.15 35.29
N LEU A 355 19.84 5.85 35.13
CA LEU A 355 21.06 5.09 35.45
C LEU A 355 22.28 5.63 34.71
N LYS A 356 22.10 5.95 33.41
CA LYS A 356 23.18 6.55 32.62
C LYS A 356 23.59 7.92 33.16
N ARG A 357 22.67 8.82 33.48
CA ARG A 357 22.93 10.18 33.95
C ARG A 357 23.56 10.19 35.36
N MET A 358 23.07 9.33 36.22
CA MET A 358 23.64 9.21 37.57
C MET A 358 25.09 8.73 37.52
N CYS A 359 25.39 7.74 36.68
CA CYS A 359 26.79 7.32 36.46
C CYS A 359 27.67 8.46 35.85
N GLU A 360 27.11 9.31 34.97
CA GLU A 360 27.84 10.42 34.38
C GLU A 360 28.08 11.57 35.37
N ARG A 361 27.16 11.85 36.31
CA ARG A 361 27.20 12.97 37.26
C ARG A 361 27.94 12.64 38.55
N HIS A 362 27.64 11.48 39.12
CA HIS A 362 28.05 11.13 40.49
C HIS A 362 29.03 9.94 40.53
N GLY A 363 29.49 9.49 39.37
CA GLY A 363 30.46 8.41 39.26
C GLY A 363 29.83 7.04 39.02
N ARG A 364 30.60 6.22 38.37
CA ARG A 364 30.24 4.84 38.03
C ARG A 364 30.84 3.85 39.06
N PRO A 365 30.12 2.78 39.42
CA PRO A 365 30.72 1.71 40.25
C PRO A 365 31.95 1.11 39.56
N PRO A 366 32.90 0.51 40.34
CA PRO A 366 34.10 -0.10 39.82
C PRO A 366 33.80 -1.11 38.70
N ALA A 367 34.57 -1.01 37.60
CA ALA A 367 34.39 -1.92 36.48
C ALA A 367 34.56 -3.38 36.88
N GLY A 368 33.65 -4.25 36.47
CA GLY A 368 33.64 -5.67 36.84
C GLY A 368 33.02 -6.00 38.22
N SER A 369 32.56 -4.99 38.96
CA SER A 369 31.76 -5.23 40.17
C SER A 369 30.36 -5.79 39.82
N GLN A 370 29.73 -6.48 40.76
CA GLN A 370 28.36 -6.96 40.62
C GLN A 370 27.39 -5.81 40.40
N VAL A 371 27.58 -4.68 41.04
CA VAL A 371 26.78 -3.47 40.90
C VAL A 371 26.91 -2.86 39.49
N ALA A 372 28.15 -2.74 38.97
CA ALA A 372 28.41 -2.27 37.62
C ALA A 372 27.74 -3.19 36.59
N THR A 373 27.85 -4.49 36.77
CA THR A 373 27.20 -5.49 35.92
C THR A 373 25.68 -5.41 35.96
N ALA A 374 25.08 -5.19 37.13
CA ALA A 374 23.63 -5.00 37.29
C ALA A 374 23.10 -3.76 36.54
N ILE A 375 23.84 -2.65 36.62
CA ILE A 375 23.49 -1.42 35.91
C ILE A 375 23.61 -1.59 34.38
N ASP A 376 24.70 -2.19 33.90
CA ASP A 376 24.95 -2.41 32.46
C ASP A 376 23.96 -3.38 31.80
N HIS A 377 23.47 -4.33 32.56
CA HIS A 377 22.52 -5.35 32.09
C HIS A 377 21.13 -5.21 32.68
N ALA A 378 20.76 -3.99 33.14
CA ALA A 378 19.43 -3.70 33.62
C ALA A 378 18.36 -4.05 32.55
N THR A 379 17.34 -4.78 33.00
CA THR A 379 16.30 -5.32 32.10
C THR A 379 15.11 -4.40 32.03
N ASN A 380 14.80 -3.89 30.82
CA ASN A 380 13.60 -3.12 30.55
C ASN A 380 12.45 -4.05 30.13
N LEU A 381 11.47 -4.28 31.02
CA LEU A 381 10.34 -5.16 30.74
C LEU A 381 9.48 -4.70 29.54
N LEU A 382 9.37 -3.41 29.32
CA LEU A 382 8.62 -2.91 28.17
C LEU A 382 9.18 -3.41 26.83
N SER A 383 10.50 -3.68 26.75
CA SER A 383 11.12 -4.22 25.53
C SER A 383 10.69 -5.66 25.22
N PHE A 384 10.34 -6.45 26.22
CA PHE A 384 9.80 -7.81 26.07
C PHE A 384 8.31 -7.79 25.70
N ILE A 385 7.58 -6.77 26.17
CA ILE A 385 6.16 -6.61 25.86
C ILE A 385 5.96 -6.03 24.47
N TYR A 386 6.77 -5.03 24.09
CA TYR A 386 6.54 -4.27 22.86
C TYR A 386 6.61 -5.15 21.61
N ALA A 387 5.54 -5.14 20.82
CA ALA A 387 5.34 -5.93 19.61
C ALA A 387 5.37 -7.47 19.77
N GLN A 388 5.48 -7.98 20.97
CA GLN A 388 5.46 -9.42 21.27
C GLN A 388 4.23 -9.85 22.05
N ILE A 389 3.84 -9.09 23.08
CA ILE A 389 2.67 -9.38 23.93
C ILE A 389 1.68 -8.23 23.83
N TYR A 390 0.44 -8.55 23.61
CA TYR A 390 -0.67 -7.62 23.48
C TYR A 390 -1.69 -7.87 24.57
N PHE A 391 -1.58 -7.09 25.65
CA PHE A 391 -2.58 -7.04 26.70
C PHE A 391 -3.85 -6.35 26.19
N PRO A 392 -5.03 -6.65 26.72
CA PRO A 392 -6.29 -5.99 26.35
C PRO A 392 -6.39 -4.58 26.95
N THR A 393 -5.41 -3.75 26.63
CA THR A 393 -5.23 -2.37 27.09
C THR A 393 -4.96 -1.44 25.93
N TYR A 394 -5.35 -0.16 26.05
CA TYR A 394 -5.13 0.83 24.98
C TYR A 394 -3.67 1.22 24.81
N SER A 395 -2.85 1.07 25.88
CA SER A 395 -1.41 1.32 25.84
C SER A 395 -0.61 0.18 26.51
N ASN A 396 0.73 0.25 26.42
CA ASN A 396 1.62 -0.60 27.20
C ASN A 396 2.08 0.11 28.48
N GLY A 397 1.32 1.08 29.00
CA GLY A 397 1.64 1.71 30.28
C GLY A 397 1.55 0.72 31.44
N LEU A 398 2.48 0.81 32.41
CA LEU A 398 2.53 -0.07 33.57
C LEU A 398 1.16 -0.16 34.27
N LYS A 399 0.53 1.01 34.50
CA LYS A 399 -0.76 1.11 35.17
C LYS A 399 -1.93 0.47 34.43
N GLU A 400 -1.92 0.55 33.09
CA GLU A 400 -2.98 -0.10 32.31
C GLU A 400 -2.83 -1.62 32.33
N ILE A 401 -1.60 -2.11 32.16
CA ILE A 401 -1.31 -3.56 32.17
C ILE A 401 -1.61 -4.16 33.55
N THR A 402 -1.09 -3.55 34.62
CA THR A 402 -1.29 -4.06 35.97
C THR A 402 -2.73 -3.89 36.46
N GLY A 403 -3.42 -2.83 36.02
CA GLY A 403 -4.85 -2.69 36.23
C GLY A 403 -5.68 -3.82 35.61
N TYR A 404 -5.30 -4.30 34.41
CA TYR A 404 -5.88 -5.49 33.80
C TYR A 404 -5.52 -6.76 34.61
N LEU A 405 -4.31 -6.86 35.18
CA LEU A 405 -3.90 -7.97 36.03
C LEU A 405 -4.49 -7.91 37.45
N GLY A 406 -5.35 -6.93 37.76
CA GLY A 406 -6.05 -6.82 39.02
C GLY A 406 -5.36 -5.96 40.08
N PHE A 407 -4.22 -5.37 39.79
CA PHE A 407 -3.53 -4.46 40.71
C PHE A 407 -4.25 -3.10 40.83
N ARG A 408 -4.33 -2.57 42.03
CA ARG A 408 -4.96 -1.27 42.31
C ARG A 408 -4.08 -0.44 43.23
N TRP A 409 -3.79 0.78 42.81
CA TRP A 409 -3.09 1.78 43.65
C TRP A 409 -4.02 2.24 44.76
N SER A 410 -3.53 2.36 45.99
CA SER A 410 -4.25 2.72 47.21
C SER A 410 -4.28 4.24 47.46
N GLY A 411 -3.83 5.08 46.53
CA GLY A 411 -3.71 6.52 46.73
C GLY A 411 -4.55 7.35 45.75
N SER A 412 -4.57 8.68 45.97
CA SER A 412 -5.18 9.68 45.09
C SER A 412 -4.35 9.96 43.83
N LEU A 413 -3.06 9.59 43.83
CA LEU A 413 -2.15 9.82 42.71
C LEU A 413 -2.37 8.80 41.59
N MET A 414 -2.62 9.28 40.38
CA MET A 414 -2.93 8.42 39.25
C MET A 414 -1.93 8.53 38.08
N SER A 415 -1.01 9.46 38.12
CA SER A 415 -0.04 9.66 37.01
C SER A 415 1.27 10.30 37.44
N GLY A 416 2.37 10.03 36.72
CA GLY A 416 3.65 10.69 36.91
C GLY A 416 3.65 12.23 36.74
N LEU A 417 2.63 12.82 36.08
CA LEU A 417 2.45 14.27 36.04
C LEU A 417 1.94 14.83 37.39
N GLU A 418 1.17 14.05 38.09
CA GLU A 418 0.67 14.40 39.42
C GLU A 418 1.79 14.34 40.45
N THR A 419 2.77 13.43 40.34
CA THR A 419 3.92 13.37 41.25
C THR A 419 4.76 14.63 41.16
N ILE A 420 4.88 15.26 39.96
CA ILE A 420 5.54 16.57 39.78
C ILE A 420 4.82 17.63 40.59
N VAL A 421 3.49 17.71 40.52
CA VAL A 421 2.70 18.70 41.27
C VAL A 421 2.85 18.52 42.79
N TRP A 422 2.77 17.26 43.25
CA TRP A 422 2.89 16.94 44.67
C TRP A 422 4.31 17.21 45.17
N ARG A 423 5.34 16.95 44.36
CA ARG A 423 6.72 17.31 44.72
C ARG A 423 6.88 18.83 44.88
N HIS A 424 6.39 19.66 43.97
CA HIS A 424 6.41 21.10 44.08
C HIS A 424 5.61 21.61 45.28
N ARG A 425 4.43 21.01 45.59
CA ARG A 425 3.67 21.35 46.80
C ARG A 425 4.43 21.00 48.06
N TRP A 426 5.11 19.84 48.06
CA TRP A 426 5.97 19.46 49.17
C TRP A 426 7.17 20.43 49.33
N GLU A 427 7.83 20.81 48.28
CA GLU A 427 8.91 21.79 48.31
C GLU A 427 8.48 23.13 48.99
N ALA A 428 7.27 23.58 48.71
CA ALA A 428 6.69 24.80 49.27
C ALA A 428 6.25 24.63 50.73
N SER A 429 5.67 23.49 51.12
CA SER A 429 5.06 23.32 52.46
C SER A 429 5.86 22.50 53.42
N ARG A 430 6.78 21.62 52.92
CA ARG A 430 7.50 20.59 53.69
C ARG A 430 6.59 19.62 54.47
N ASP A 431 5.35 19.44 54.00
CA ASP A 431 4.36 18.58 54.64
C ASP A 431 4.75 17.10 54.52
N ARG A 432 4.84 16.44 55.72
CA ARG A 432 5.20 15.04 55.82
C ARG A 432 4.19 14.08 55.11
N ALA A 433 2.91 14.47 55.08
CA ALA A 433 1.88 13.66 54.46
C ALA A 433 2.08 13.63 52.93
N LEU A 434 2.49 14.72 52.29
CA LEU A 434 2.79 14.77 50.88
C LEU A 434 4.02 13.90 50.54
N LYS A 435 5.07 13.96 51.37
CA LYS A 435 6.25 13.08 51.22
C LYS A 435 5.85 11.63 51.28
N GLN A 436 5.05 11.24 52.31
CA GLN A 436 4.63 9.85 52.49
C GLN A 436 3.79 9.37 51.28
N THR A 437 2.91 10.23 50.73
CA THR A 437 2.12 9.87 49.55
C THR A 437 3.01 9.60 48.32
N LEU A 438 4.09 10.35 48.12
CA LEU A 438 5.04 10.12 47.03
C LEU A 438 5.86 8.83 47.25
N LEU A 439 6.27 8.55 48.50
CA LEU A 439 6.96 7.29 48.86
C LEU A 439 6.06 6.08 48.62
N ASP A 440 4.79 6.14 49.05
CA ASP A 440 3.81 5.08 48.86
C ASP A 440 3.48 4.82 47.39
N TYR A 441 3.41 5.88 46.61
CA TYR A 441 3.21 5.78 45.17
C TYR A 441 4.35 5.05 44.47
N ASN A 442 5.60 5.46 44.69
CA ASN A 442 6.79 4.83 44.13
C ASN A 442 6.93 3.37 44.58
N ARG A 443 6.64 3.06 45.88
CA ARG A 443 6.59 1.69 46.39
C ARG A 443 5.59 0.83 45.58
N GLN A 444 4.40 1.34 45.32
CA GLN A 444 3.37 0.62 44.58
C GLN A 444 3.74 0.45 43.09
N ASP A 445 4.47 1.39 42.49
CA ASP A 445 4.98 1.22 41.14
C ASP A 445 6.06 0.12 41.08
N CYS A 446 6.89 -0.04 42.11
CA CYS A 446 7.81 -1.21 42.25
C CYS A 446 7.04 -2.54 42.44
N GLU A 447 5.96 -2.56 43.22
CA GLU A 447 5.09 -3.75 43.38
C GLU A 447 4.38 -4.12 42.06
N ALA A 448 3.90 -3.14 41.35
CA ALA A 448 3.29 -3.31 40.03
C ALA A 448 4.27 -3.87 38.99
N LEU A 449 5.52 -3.42 39.06
CA LEU A 449 6.60 -3.92 38.21
C LEU A 449 6.92 -5.40 38.49
N GLU A 450 7.00 -5.78 39.79
CA GLU A 450 7.17 -7.19 40.22
C GLU A 450 6.03 -8.06 39.66
N LEU A 451 4.78 -7.62 39.77
CA LEU A 451 3.63 -8.34 39.25
C LEU A 451 3.73 -8.60 37.74
N VAL A 452 4.13 -7.60 36.95
CA VAL A 452 4.30 -7.75 35.50
C VAL A 452 5.43 -8.71 35.17
N ALA A 453 6.57 -8.62 35.87
CA ALA A 453 7.70 -9.52 35.66
C ALA A 453 7.31 -10.99 35.95
N ASN A 454 6.62 -11.24 37.04
CA ASN A 454 6.15 -12.59 37.43
C ASN A 454 5.15 -13.11 36.36
N LYS A 455 4.21 -12.28 35.88
CA LYS A 455 3.29 -12.68 34.80
C LYS A 455 4.03 -13.02 33.51
N LEU A 456 5.09 -12.29 33.12
CA LEU A 456 5.90 -12.61 31.96
C LEU A 456 6.65 -13.94 32.07
N VAL A 457 7.14 -14.27 33.29
CA VAL A 457 7.76 -15.57 33.59
C VAL A 457 6.71 -16.68 33.47
N ASP A 458 5.52 -16.50 34.06
CA ASP A 458 4.43 -17.48 33.98
C ASP A 458 4.02 -17.75 32.52
N LEU A 459 3.96 -16.71 31.68
CA LEU A 459 3.67 -16.85 30.24
C LEU A 459 4.73 -17.68 29.51
N HIS A 460 5.98 -17.64 29.96
CA HIS A 460 7.06 -18.47 29.42
C HIS A 460 6.87 -19.95 29.76
N HIS A 461 6.47 -20.25 31.00
CA HIS A 461 6.26 -21.61 31.46
C HIS A 461 4.94 -22.24 30.98
N ALA A 462 3.95 -21.44 30.61
CA ALA A 462 2.66 -21.87 30.09
C ALA A 462 2.66 -22.27 28.61
N ALA A 463 3.81 -22.35 27.91
CA ALA A 463 3.95 -22.81 26.54
C ALA A 463 3.56 -24.29 26.37
N PRO A 464 3.00 -24.75 25.24
CA PRO A 464 1.96 -25.75 25.13
C PRO A 464 2.38 -27.16 25.47
N ALA A 465 1.76 -27.72 26.50
CA ALA A 465 1.49 -29.16 26.60
C ALA A 465 0.06 -29.39 26.10
N ASP A 466 -0.06 -30.19 25.08
CA ASP A 466 -1.24 -30.87 24.52
C ASP A 466 -2.66 -30.25 24.62
N GLY A 467 -3.23 -30.08 23.44
CA GLY A 467 -4.53 -29.51 23.14
C GLY A 467 -5.70 -29.97 24.00
N LYS A 468 -6.56 -29.00 24.23
CA LYS A 468 -7.92 -29.03 24.79
C LYS A 468 -8.04 -28.43 26.20
N SER A 469 -8.21 -27.11 26.25
CA SER A 469 -8.91 -26.45 27.35
C SER A 469 -9.60 -25.20 26.81
N SER A 470 -10.86 -25.04 27.13
CA SER A 470 -11.80 -24.08 26.58
C SER A 470 -11.76 -22.68 27.22
N GLN A 471 -10.75 -22.34 28.01
CA GLN A 471 -10.50 -20.98 28.52
C GLN A 471 -8.99 -20.75 28.58
N ARG A 472 -8.38 -20.30 27.46
CA ARG A 472 -6.98 -19.90 27.44
C ARG A 472 -6.90 -18.42 27.81
N GLU A 473 -6.20 -18.12 28.89
CA GLU A 473 -5.85 -16.76 29.33
C GLU A 473 -4.94 -16.06 28.30
N VAL A 474 -4.23 -16.84 27.49
CA VAL A 474 -3.29 -16.35 26.47
C VAL A 474 -3.46 -17.10 25.14
N VAL A 475 -3.55 -16.36 24.06
CA VAL A 475 -3.64 -16.87 22.69
C VAL A 475 -2.35 -16.58 21.92
N ILE A 476 -1.64 -17.63 21.48
CA ILE A 476 -0.46 -17.48 20.63
C ILE A 476 -0.93 -17.30 19.18
N THR A 477 -0.45 -16.23 18.51
CA THR A 477 -0.92 -15.89 17.15
C THR A 477 -0.59 -16.94 16.08
N SER A 478 0.43 -17.79 16.30
CA SER A 478 0.75 -18.94 15.43
C SER A 478 -0.34 -20.02 15.45
N ASP A 479 -1.05 -20.15 16.56
CA ASP A 479 -2.09 -21.18 16.76
C ASP A 479 -3.47 -20.73 16.28
N MET A 480 -3.62 -19.45 15.98
CA MET A 480 -4.86 -18.91 15.46
C MET A 480 -5.16 -19.53 14.08
N LYS A 481 -6.33 -20.13 13.93
CA LYS A 481 -6.81 -20.61 12.63
C LYS A 481 -6.90 -19.43 11.67
N ARG A 482 -6.17 -19.53 10.58
CA ARG A 482 -6.28 -18.57 9.50
C ARG A 482 -7.50 -18.92 8.68
N GLU A 483 -8.57 -18.21 8.81
CA GLU A 483 -9.55 -18.12 7.74
C GLU A 483 -8.84 -17.48 6.55
N SER A 484 -8.54 -18.29 5.54
CA SER A 484 -7.93 -17.79 4.30
C SER A 484 -9.07 -17.23 3.44
N PRO A 485 -9.20 -15.90 3.29
CA PRO A 485 -10.07 -15.36 2.25
C PRO A 485 -9.54 -15.69 0.84
N TYR A 486 -8.29 -16.14 0.76
CA TYR A 486 -7.61 -16.59 -0.45
C TYR A 486 -7.31 -18.08 -0.36
N GLY A 487 -8.33 -18.93 -0.35
CA GLY A 487 -8.16 -20.24 -0.92
C GLY A 487 -7.81 -20.04 -2.40
N PHE A 488 -6.90 -20.84 -2.97
CA PHE A 488 -6.65 -20.90 -4.43
C PHE A 488 -7.93 -21.27 -5.22
N LYS A 489 -9.05 -21.39 -4.55
CA LYS A 489 -10.37 -21.66 -5.06
C LYS A 489 -11.21 -20.41 -4.89
N ARG A 490 -11.41 -19.69 -6.00
CA ARG A 490 -12.44 -18.67 -6.24
C ARG A 490 -12.61 -17.63 -5.12
N ASN A 491 -12.42 -16.37 -5.46
CA ASN A 491 -12.84 -15.26 -4.59
C ASN A 491 -14.33 -15.44 -4.31
N GLU A 492 -14.71 -15.65 -3.05
CA GLU A 492 -16.10 -15.58 -2.63
C GLU A 492 -16.55 -14.14 -2.72
N PHE A 493 -17.63 -13.91 -3.44
CA PHE A 493 -18.24 -12.59 -3.52
C PHE A 493 -19.11 -12.34 -2.30
N VAL A 494 -19.07 -11.12 -1.76
CA VAL A 494 -19.93 -10.69 -0.63
C VAL A 494 -21.40 -10.82 -0.99
N PHE A 495 -21.75 -10.50 -2.24
CA PHE A 495 -23.10 -10.69 -2.78
C PHE A 495 -23.16 -11.93 -3.67
N PRO A 496 -24.04 -12.93 -3.37
CA PRO A 496 -24.20 -14.15 -4.18
C PRO A 496 -24.53 -13.86 -5.67
N GLU A 497 -25.24 -12.76 -5.92
CA GLU A 497 -25.56 -12.30 -7.28
C GLU A 497 -24.29 -12.02 -8.11
N MET A 498 -23.26 -11.45 -7.49
CA MET A 498 -21.97 -11.18 -8.14
C MET A 498 -21.24 -12.45 -8.53
N GLU A 499 -21.35 -13.53 -7.73
CA GLU A 499 -20.78 -14.82 -8.09
C GLU A 499 -21.44 -15.39 -9.34
N THR A 500 -22.77 -15.31 -9.43
CA THR A 500 -23.53 -15.75 -10.61
C THR A 500 -23.15 -14.95 -11.86
N ILE A 501 -23.04 -13.61 -11.73
CA ILE A 501 -22.60 -12.73 -12.81
C ILE A 501 -21.18 -13.08 -13.24
N ASN A 502 -20.26 -13.26 -12.30
CA ASN A 502 -18.87 -13.61 -12.61
C ASN A 502 -18.75 -14.97 -13.32
N LYS A 503 -19.54 -15.98 -12.93
CA LYS A 503 -19.59 -17.29 -13.62
C LYS A 503 -20.07 -17.14 -15.07
N ALA A 504 -21.08 -16.32 -15.31
CA ALA A 504 -21.61 -16.06 -16.63
C ALA A 504 -20.61 -15.36 -17.58
N ALA A 505 -19.56 -14.75 -17.02
CA ALA A 505 -18.49 -14.10 -17.77
C ALA A 505 -17.33 -15.04 -18.16
N TYR A 506 -17.26 -16.27 -17.66
CA TYR A 506 -16.17 -17.18 -18.02
C TYR A 506 -16.18 -17.47 -19.53
N TRP A 507 -14.96 -17.62 -20.09
CA TRP A 507 -14.74 -17.86 -21.52
C TRP A 507 -15.57 -19.02 -22.06
N ASP A 508 -15.49 -20.20 -21.39
CA ASP A 508 -16.20 -21.41 -21.82
C ASP A 508 -17.71 -21.18 -21.80
N TYR A 509 -18.23 -20.54 -20.75
CA TYR A 509 -19.64 -20.19 -20.64
C TYR A 509 -20.09 -19.24 -21.76
N GLN A 510 -19.32 -18.17 -22.02
CA GLN A 510 -19.60 -17.22 -23.09
C GLN A 510 -19.61 -17.90 -24.46
N ARG A 511 -18.59 -18.73 -24.71
CA ARG A 511 -18.45 -19.39 -25.99
C ARG A 511 -19.55 -20.44 -26.25
N GLU A 512 -19.85 -21.29 -25.28
CA GLU A 512 -20.81 -22.37 -25.45
C GLU A 512 -22.27 -21.94 -25.35
N ARG A 513 -22.57 -20.91 -24.55
CA ARG A 513 -23.96 -20.51 -24.28
C ARG A 513 -24.37 -19.20 -24.95
N VAL A 514 -23.50 -18.18 -24.89
CA VAL A 514 -23.84 -16.84 -25.36
C VAL A 514 -23.59 -16.71 -26.85
N TYR A 515 -22.38 -17.05 -27.32
CA TYR A 515 -22.02 -16.87 -28.74
C TYR A 515 -22.80 -17.81 -29.65
N VAL A 516 -23.06 -19.03 -29.23
CA VAL A 516 -23.90 -19.99 -29.99
C VAL A 516 -25.31 -19.42 -30.19
N LYS A 517 -25.89 -18.77 -29.19
CA LYS A 517 -27.22 -18.15 -29.31
C LYS A 517 -27.20 -16.83 -30.08
N SER A 518 -26.11 -16.05 -29.97
CA SER A 518 -25.96 -14.79 -30.67
C SER A 518 -25.67 -14.96 -32.16
N HIS A 519 -24.86 -15.95 -32.52
CA HIS A 519 -24.40 -16.25 -33.88
C HIS A 519 -25.05 -17.52 -34.47
N HIS A 520 -26.34 -17.64 -34.39
CA HIS A 520 -27.07 -18.78 -34.98
C HIS A 520 -27.06 -18.70 -36.52
N GLU A 521 -25.99 -19.24 -37.16
CA GLU A 521 -26.01 -19.50 -38.60
C GLU A 521 -26.86 -20.74 -38.90
N SER A 522 -27.83 -20.55 -39.78
CA SER A 522 -28.61 -21.64 -40.31
C SER A 522 -27.72 -22.62 -41.09
N THR A 523 -27.50 -23.80 -40.55
CA THR A 523 -26.72 -24.85 -41.19
C THR A 523 -27.47 -25.42 -42.43
N ARG A 524 -27.09 -24.95 -43.61
CA ARG A 524 -27.42 -25.63 -44.86
C ARG A 524 -26.62 -26.95 -44.91
N LYS A 525 -27.34 -28.07 -44.97
CA LYS A 525 -26.77 -29.40 -45.18
C LYS A 525 -26.14 -29.47 -46.59
N ARG A 526 -24.82 -29.68 -46.67
CA ARG A 526 -24.13 -30.11 -47.89
C ARG A 526 -23.64 -31.57 -47.77
N GLY A 527 -23.85 -32.32 -48.88
CA GLY A 527 -23.69 -33.72 -48.97
C GLY A 527 -22.23 -34.24 -48.92
N ARG A 528 -22.09 -35.48 -48.57
CA ARG A 528 -20.84 -36.25 -48.43
C ARG A 528 -20.16 -36.49 -49.79
N HIS A 529 -18.85 -36.19 -49.86
CA HIS A 529 -17.97 -36.80 -50.86
C HIS A 529 -16.86 -37.61 -50.16
N ALA A 530 -16.63 -38.83 -50.64
CA ALA A 530 -15.71 -39.82 -50.11
C ALA A 530 -14.25 -39.46 -50.42
N ALA A 531 -13.36 -39.63 -49.45
CA ALA A 531 -11.92 -39.42 -49.60
C ALA A 531 -11.25 -40.61 -50.28
N ARG A 532 -10.47 -40.36 -51.30
CA ARG A 532 -9.57 -41.35 -51.93
C ARG A 532 -8.27 -41.49 -51.10
N ARG A 533 -7.89 -42.72 -50.86
CA ARG A 533 -6.62 -43.12 -50.21
C ARG A 533 -5.48 -43.04 -51.20
N ASN A 534 -4.38 -42.32 -50.87
CA ASN A 534 -3.14 -42.38 -51.64
C ASN A 534 -2.15 -43.34 -50.95
N ALA A 535 -1.50 -44.15 -51.79
CA ALA A 535 -0.56 -45.20 -51.39
C ALA A 535 0.81 -44.63 -50.97
N LEU A 536 1.43 -45.36 -50.08
CA LEU A 536 2.77 -45.00 -49.50
C LEU A 536 3.88 -45.28 -50.53
N VAL A 537 4.85 -44.35 -50.66
CA VAL A 537 6.05 -44.47 -51.44
C VAL A 537 7.28 -44.42 -50.54
N PRO A 538 8.29 -45.24 -50.73
CA PRO A 538 9.52 -45.33 -49.91
C PRO A 538 10.43 -44.10 -50.10
N ASN A 539 11.45 -43.91 -49.19
CA ASN A 539 12.49 -42.85 -49.32
C ASN A 539 12.96 -42.83 -50.76
N THR A 540 12.97 -41.67 -51.42
CA THR A 540 13.16 -41.58 -52.88
C THR A 540 14.32 -40.71 -53.25
N THR A 541 15.01 -41.10 -54.32
CA THR A 541 15.93 -40.20 -55.04
C THR A 541 15.15 -39.61 -56.21
N ILE A 542 15.18 -38.28 -56.32
CA ILE A 542 14.60 -37.53 -57.43
C ILE A 542 15.74 -37.14 -58.38
N GLU A 543 15.74 -37.78 -59.57
CA GLU A 543 16.62 -37.40 -60.65
C GLU A 543 15.92 -36.43 -61.60
N TYR A 544 16.59 -35.35 -61.93
CA TYR A 544 16.06 -34.37 -62.89
C TYR A 544 16.49 -34.79 -64.30
N SER A 545 15.51 -35.05 -65.15
CA SER A 545 15.73 -35.55 -66.49
C SER A 545 16.54 -34.54 -67.36
N ARG A 546 17.27 -35.16 -68.30
CA ARG A 546 18.01 -34.37 -69.29
C ARG A 546 17.07 -33.47 -70.06
N PRO A 547 17.31 -32.14 -70.23
CA PRO A 547 16.49 -31.29 -71.05
C PRO A 547 16.74 -31.57 -72.52
N SER A 548 15.65 -31.51 -73.35
CA SER A 548 15.77 -31.69 -74.80
C SER A 548 16.35 -30.48 -75.53
N PHE A 549 16.21 -29.27 -74.87
CA PHE A 549 16.65 -27.99 -75.46
C PHE A 549 17.30 -27.10 -74.42
N CYS A 550 18.21 -26.24 -74.85
CA CYS A 550 18.73 -25.17 -74.04
C CYS A 550 17.64 -24.15 -73.69
N PRO A 551 17.46 -23.76 -72.42
CA PRO A 551 16.46 -22.81 -71.99
C PRO A 551 16.70 -21.42 -72.57
N THR A 552 18.00 -21.05 -72.89
CA THR A 552 18.36 -19.72 -73.35
C THR A 552 18.24 -19.57 -74.88
N CYS A 553 18.77 -20.49 -75.66
CA CYS A 553 18.83 -20.35 -77.12
C CYS A 553 18.02 -21.42 -77.86
N LYS A 554 17.31 -22.34 -77.16
CA LYS A 554 16.47 -23.41 -77.72
C LYS A 554 17.23 -24.43 -78.57
N SER A 555 18.54 -24.42 -78.63
CA SER A 555 19.36 -25.41 -79.32
C SER A 555 19.13 -26.82 -78.80
N LYS A 556 19.11 -27.85 -79.67
CA LYS A 556 19.05 -29.27 -79.27
C LYS A 556 20.32 -29.84 -78.67
N LEU A 557 21.49 -29.19 -78.85
CA LEU A 557 22.81 -29.63 -78.44
C LEU A 557 23.08 -29.23 -76.98
N VAL A 558 22.90 -30.15 -76.00
CA VAL A 558 23.13 -29.97 -74.59
C VAL A 558 23.90 -31.18 -74.06
N TYR A 559 25.10 -30.93 -73.40
CA TYR A 559 25.84 -32.04 -72.72
C TYR A 559 25.80 -31.89 -71.22
N GLY A 560 25.99 -32.98 -70.50
CA GLY A 560 26.18 -33.07 -69.10
C GLY A 560 27.54 -32.48 -68.64
N HIS A 561 27.62 -31.67 -67.66
CA HIS A 561 28.83 -31.08 -67.09
C HIS A 561 28.69 -30.90 -65.57
N GLY A 562 29.07 -31.93 -64.80
CA GLY A 562 28.98 -31.97 -63.35
C GLY A 562 27.55 -32.34 -62.80
N LYS A 563 27.50 -32.67 -61.54
CA LYS A 563 26.31 -33.07 -60.82
C LYS A 563 26.15 -32.27 -59.55
N ILE A 564 24.90 -31.89 -59.16
CA ILE A 564 24.56 -31.39 -57.86
C ILE A 564 23.61 -32.40 -57.19
N SER A 565 23.89 -32.71 -55.95
CA SER A 565 23.02 -33.55 -55.13
C SER A 565 22.63 -32.76 -53.88
N ARG A 566 21.37 -32.88 -53.51
CA ARG A 566 20.85 -32.27 -52.28
C ARG A 566 19.94 -33.20 -51.55
N THR A 567 20.20 -33.36 -50.23
CA THR A 567 19.35 -34.19 -49.37
C THR A 567 18.44 -33.27 -48.56
N VAL A 568 17.18 -33.50 -48.64
CA VAL A 568 16.13 -32.85 -47.87
C VAL A 568 15.58 -33.82 -46.83
N VAL A 569 15.62 -33.42 -45.58
CA VAL A 569 15.11 -34.19 -44.45
C VAL A 569 13.74 -33.63 -44.05
N ASP A 570 12.73 -34.47 -44.05
CA ASP A 570 11.40 -34.07 -43.65
C ASP A 570 10.73 -35.09 -42.73
N LEU A 571 9.55 -34.81 -42.26
CA LEU A 571 8.70 -35.75 -41.54
C LEU A 571 7.52 -36.18 -42.43
N ARG A 572 7.20 -37.43 -42.35
CA ARG A 572 6.03 -37.99 -42.99
C ARG A 572 5.01 -38.40 -41.94
N PHE A 573 3.83 -37.79 -41.98
CA PHE A 573 2.71 -38.11 -41.14
C PHE A 573 1.92 -39.23 -41.73
N LEU A 574 1.77 -40.32 -41.01
CA LEU A 574 1.06 -41.53 -41.37
C LEU A 574 -0.16 -41.72 -40.47
N ARG A 575 -1.05 -42.65 -40.79
CA ARG A 575 -2.24 -42.92 -39.97
C ARG A 575 -1.91 -43.30 -38.52
N HIS A 576 -0.77 -43.99 -38.30
CA HIS A 576 -0.36 -44.55 -37.02
C HIS A 576 0.94 -43.99 -36.49
N GLY A 577 1.32 -42.78 -36.91
CA GLY A 577 2.54 -42.11 -36.39
C GLY A 577 3.23 -41.22 -37.37
N ILE A 578 4.40 -40.76 -36.97
CA ILE A 578 5.24 -39.83 -37.71
C ILE A 578 6.59 -40.51 -37.90
N LYS A 579 7.15 -40.50 -39.11
CA LYS A 579 8.51 -40.99 -39.35
C LYS A 579 9.36 -39.96 -40.09
N ARG A 580 10.69 -40.08 -39.92
CA ARG A 580 11.67 -39.32 -40.71
C ARG A 580 11.57 -39.78 -42.16
N TRP A 581 11.60 -38.83 -43.09
CA TRP A 581 11.59 -39.04 -44.51
C TRP A 581 12.72 -38.25 -45.16
N THR A 582 13.55 -38.94 -45.95
CA THR A 582 14.72 -38.30 -46.58
C THR A 582 14.56 -38.46 -48.09
N THR A 583 14.63 -37.27 -48.76
CA THR A 583 14.56 -37.22 -50.22
C THR A 583 15.90 -36.71 -50.76
N ARG A 584 16.49 -37.39 -51.65
CA ARG A 584 17.68 -36.96 -52.36
C ARG A 584 17.28 -36.40 -53.72
N HIS A 585 17.76 -35.19 -54.00
CA HIS A 585 17.58 -34.53 -55.27
C HIS A 585 18.92 -34.51 -56.02
N ASP A 586 18.96 -35.15 -57.20
CA ASP A 586 20.12 -35.30 -58.07
C ASP A 586 19.85 -34.56 -59.39
N ALA A 587 20.60 -33.55 -59.70
CA ALA A 587 20.51 -32.81 -60.98
C ALA A 587 21.90 -32.67 -61.64
N HIS A 588 21.93 -32.96 -62.93
CA HIS A 588 23.12 -32.74 -63.71
C HIS A 588 23.18 -31.29 -64.21
N ARG A 589 24.38 -30.70 -64.21
CA ARG A 589 24.67 -29.44 -64.82
C ARG A 589 24.95 -29.62 -66.29
N TYR A 590 24.22 -28.88 -67.10
CA TYR A 590 24.33 -28.95 -68.54
C TYR A 590 24.96 -27.65 -69.08
N ARG A 591 25.77 -27.79 -70.15
CA ARG A 591 26.35 -26.70 -70.91
C ARG A 591 25.87 -26.76 -72.37
N CYS A 592 25.33 -25.70 -72.91
CA CYS A 592 24.93 -25.60 -74.30
C CYS A 592 26.16 -25.38 -75.20
N GLN A 593 26.26 -26.10 -76.29
CA GLN A 593 27.31 -25.93 -77.26
C GLN A 593 27.16 -24.63 -78.07
N SER A 594 25.92 -24.22 -78.35
CA SER A 594 25.69 -23.09 -79.23
C SER A 594 25.87 -21.77 -78.52
N CYS A 595 25.31 -21.58 -77.33
CA CYS A 595 25.39 -20.30 -76.59
C CYS A 595 26.30 -20.34 -75.39
N ARG A 596 26.99 -21.48 -75.09
CA ARG A 596 27.89 -21.73 -73.95
C ARG A 596 27.31 -21.52 -72.58
N SER A 597 25.98 -21.18 -72.48
CA SER A 597 25.33 -21.00 -71.20
C SER A 597 25.31 -22.34 -70.42
N THR A 598 25.40 -22.23 -69.05
CA THR A 598 25.36 -23.39 -68.17
C THR A 598 24.16 -23.29 -67.26
N PHE A 599 23.39 -24.40 -67.08
CA PHE A 599 22.19 -24.42 -66.28
C PHE A 599 21.98 -25.80 -65.64
N TYR A 600 21.05 -25.84 -64.70
CA TYR A 600 20.49 -27.07 -64.11
C TYR A 600 19.01 -27.14 -64.48
N PRO A 601 18.48 -28.34 -64.88
CA PRO A 601 17.08 -28.51 -65.25
C PRO A 601 16.20 -28.65 -64.00
N LEU A 602 16.22 -27.63 -63.19
CA LEU A 602 15.48 -27.65 -61.90
C LEU A 602 14.04 -27.23 -62.14
N ASP A 603 13.11 -27.92 -61.51
CA ASP A 603 11.71 -27.62 -61.47
C ASP A 603 11.27 -27.22 -60.08
N ARG A 604 9.98 -27.02 -59.88
CA ARG A 604 9.33 -26.62 -58.61
C ARG A 604 9.60 -27.57 -57.42
N ARG A 605 10.11 -28.83 -57.71
CA ARG A 605 10.43 -29.80 -56.66
C ARG A 605 11.80 -29.53 -56.02
N TRP A 606 12.65 -28.77 -56.70
CA TRP A 606 13.95 -28.42 -56.15
C TRP A 606 13.81 -27.38 -54.99
N THR A 607 14.54 -27.63 -53.94
CA THR A 607 14.65 -26.66 -52.80
C THR A 607 16.08 -26.53 -52.35
N ALA A 608 16.46 -25.30 -52.04
CA ALA A 608 17.73 -25.01 -51.38
C ALA A 608 17.68 -25.31 -49.86
N LYS A 609 16.51 -25.54 -49.29
CA LYS A 609 16.34 -25.83 -47.87
C LYS A 609 16.75 -27.26 -47.55
N ARG A 610 17.47 -27.44 -46.44
CA ARG A 610 17.89 -28.78 -45.92
C ARG A 610 16.71 -29.55 -45.29
N TYR A 611 15.74 -28.80 -44.73
CA TYR A 611 14.61 -29.35 -43.97
C TYR A 611 13.30 -29.10 -44.74
N GLY A 612 12.46 -30.10 -44.74
CA GLY A 612 11.22 -30.04 -45.46
C GLY A 612 10.09 -29.34 -44.72
N PRO A 613 8.98 -29.06 -45.42
CA PRO A 613 7.88 -28.25 -44.87
C PRO A 613 7.15 -28.89 -43.68
N ASN A 614 6.99 -30.26 -43.69
CA ASN A 614 6.30 -30.94 -42.58
C ASN A 614 7.12 -30.88 -41.28
N LEU A 615 8.44 -31.05 -41.36
CA LEU A 615 9.33 -30.93 -40.22
C LEU A 615 9.31 -29.49 -39.66
N THR A 616 9.34 -28.50 -40.56
CA THR A 616 9.25 -27.10 -40.19
C THR A 616 7.91 -26.80 -39.51
N ALA A 617 6.81 -27.22 -40.09
CA ALA A 617 5.45 -27.07 -39.52
C ALA A 617 5.35 -27.72 -38.12
N TYR A 618 5.87 -28.93 -37.96
CA TYR A 618 5.80 -29.64 -36.70
C TYR A 618 6.68 -28.97 -35.63
N ALA A 619 7.86 -28.49 -35.99
CA ALA A 619 8.72 -27.73 -35.07
C ALA A 619 8.06 -26.43 -34.60
N ILE A 620 7.36 -25.72 -35.50
CA ILE A 620 6.58 -24.50 -35.18
C ILE A 620 5.41 -24.85 -34.27
N TYR A 621 4.66 -25.90 -34.56
CA TYR A 621 3.56 -26.39 -33.73
C TYR A 621 4.05 -26.68 -32.30
N LEU A 622 5.16 -27.41 -32.13
CA LEU A 622 5.73 -27.67 -30.81
C LEU A 622 6.14 -26.40 -30.06
N ASN A 623 6.68 -25.39 -30.77
CA ASN A 623 7.12 -24.15 -30.15
C ASN A 623 5.98 -23.18 -29.83
N ILE A 624 5.02 -23.02 -30.74
CA ILE A 624 3.97 -21.99 -30.63
C ILE A 624 2.75 -22.55 -29.87
N GLU A 625 2.21 -23.67 -30.29
CA GLU A 625 0.98 -24.22 -29.68
C GLU A 625 1.28 -24.95 -28.37
N LEU A 626 2.27 -25.85 -28.35
CA LEU A 626 2.68 -26.57 -27.15
C LEU A 626 3.65 -25.79 -26.26
N ARG A 627 4.09 -24.61 -26.71
CA ARG A 627 4.93 -23.66 -25.93
C ARG A 627 6.26 -24.27 -25.45
N LEU A 628 6.81 -25.22 -26.18
CA LEU A 628 8.10 -25.80 -25.85
C LEU A 628 9.23 -24.80 -26.20
N PRO A 629 10.22 -24.55 -25.32
CA PRO A 629 11.41 -23.79 -25.67
C PRO A 629 12.14 -24.37 -26.88
N GLN A 630 12.70 -23.54 -27.74
CA GLN A 630 13.40 -23.95 -28.99
C GLN A 630 14.45 -25.04 -28.77
N GLU A 631 15.18 -24.99 -27.66
CA GLU A 631 16.15 -26.00 -27.27
C GLU A 631 15.47 -27.37 -26.98
N ARG A 632 14.34 -27.32 -26.29
CA ARG A 632 13.56 -28.53 -26.02
C ARG A 632 12.94 -29.10 -27.29
N VAL A 633 12.48 -28.26 -28.22
CA VAL A 633 12.01 -28.69 -29.55
C VAL A 633 13.13 -29.39 -30.29
N SER A 634 14.33 -28.80 -30.42
CA SER A 634 15.45 -29.45 -31.13
C SER A 634 15.89 -30.75 -30.46
N SER A 635 15.98 -30.79 -29.13
CA SER A 635 16.32 -31.99 -28.36
C SER A 635 15.30 -33.12 -28.54
N ASN A 636 14.02 -32.80 -28.48
CA ASN A 636 12.92 -33.77 -28.64
C ASN A 636 12.94 -34.39 -30.05
N LEU A 637 13.00 -33.54 -31.07
CA LEU A 637 13.03 -33.99 -32.48
C LEU A 637 14.29 -34.80 -32.83
N ASN A 638 15.43 -34.46 -32.23
CA ASN A 638 16.67 -35.24 -32.39
C ASN A 638 16.55 -36.64 -31.74
N LYS A 639 15.97 -36.70 -30.53
CA LYS A 639 15.79 -37.97 -29.83
C LYS A 639 14.81 -38.89 -30.54
N LEU A 640 13.71 -38.39 -31.10
CA LEU A 640 12.69 -39.17 -31.74
C LEU A 640 13.01 -39.56 -33.19
N PHE A 641 13.72 -38.66 -33.94
CA PHE A 641 13.84 -38.80 -35.38
C PHE A 641 15.31 -38.72 -35.89
N ASP A 642 16.29 -38.52 -34.99
CA ASP A 642 17.72 -38.37 -35.31
C ASP A 642 17.98 -37.39 -36.47
N LEU A 643 17.56 -36.10 -36.26
CA LEU A 643 17.56 -35.10 -37.32
C LEU A 643 18.80 -34.18 -37.32
N GLY A 644 19.58 -34.19 -36.25
CA GLY A 644 20.73 -33.30 -36.08
C GLY A 644 20.35 -31.81 -36.09
N LEU A 645 19.17 -31.47 -35.50
CA LEU A 645 18.69 -30.10 -35.41
C LEU A 645 19.43 -29.30 -34.30
N THR A 646 19.80 -28.08 -34.60
CA THR A 646 20.33 -27.14 -33.62
C THR A 646 19.27 -26.16 -33.17
N ARG A 647 19.46 -25.50 -31.99
CA ARG A 647 18.61 -24.41 -31.54
C ARG A 647 18.50 -23.29 -32.59
N SER A 648 19.60 -23.02 -33.32
CA SER A 648 19.61 -22.02 -34.38
C SER A 648 18.73 -22.42 -35.58
N ALA A 649 18.64 -23.70 -35.90
CA ALA A 649 17.74 -24.19 -36.96
C ALA A 649 16.26 -23.99 -36.56
N THR A 650 15.87 -24.34 -35.34
CA THR A 650 14.48 -24.14 -34.86
C THR A 650 14.12 -22.64 -34.79
N ASN A 651 15.09 -21.79 -34.40
CA ASN A 651 14.86 -20.32 -34.43
C ASN A 651 14.65 -19.83 -35.87
N ARG A 652 15.43 -20.34 -36.83
CA ARG A 652 15.25 -19.98 -38.24
C ARG A 652 13.90 -20.47 -38.78
N PHE A 653 13.44 -21.64 -38.43
CA PHE A 653 12.08 -22.11 -38.82
C PHE A 653 10.98 -21.13 -38.35
N LYS A 654 11.11 -20.66 -37.11
CA LYS A 654 10.19 -19.66 -36.57
C LYS A 654 10.25 -18.36 -37.35
N ALA A 655 11.45 -17.82 -37.60
CA ALA A 655 11.63 -16.55 -38.33
C ALA A 655 11.13 -16.63 -39.78
N ASP A 656 11.52 -17.72 -40.52
CA ASP A 656 11.08 -17.94 -41.91
C ASP A 656 9.53 -18.07 -42.00
N ALA A 657 8.93 -18.72 -41.01
CA ALA A 657 7.47 -18.85 -40.97
C ALA A 657 6.77 -17.53 -40.61
N ALA A 658 7.28 -16.78 -39.62
CA ALA A 658 6.74 -15.46 -39.27
C ALA A 658 6.78 -14.50 -40.46
N GLU A 659 7.86 -14.51 -41.24
CA GLU A 659 7.97 -13.75 -42.48
C GLU A 659 6.97 -14.23 -43.53
N ALA A 660 6.87 -15.53 -43.75
CA ALA A 660 5.97 -16.14 -44.74
C ALA A 660 4.47 -15.93 -44.44
N TYR A 661 4.13 -15.73 -43.17
CA TYR A 661 2.75 -15.47 -42.71
C TYR A 661 2.49 -14.03 -42.31
N SER A 662 3.45 -13.10 -42.52
CA SER A 662 3.28 -11.69 -42.19
C SER A 662 2.09 -11.04 -42.92
N GLY A 663 1.81 -11.44 -44.15
CA GLY A 663 0.63 -11.01 -44.91
C GLY A 663 -0.68 -11.40 -44.19
N ALA A 664 -0.84 -12.68 -43.87
CA ALA A 664 -2.02 -13.18 -43.16
C ALA A 664 -2.20 -12.50 -41.79
N TYR A 665 -1.10 -12.27 -41.08
CA TYR A 665 -1.11 -11.52 -39.83
C TYR A 665 -1.61 -10.08 -39.99
N ASN A 666 -1.11 -9.37 -40.97
CA ASN A 666 -1.54 -8.01 -41.28
C ASN A 666 -3.02 -7.98 -41.73
N ASP A 667 -3.48 -8.96 -42.46
CA ASP A 667 -4.88 -9.07 -42.87
C ASP A 667 -5.80 -9.33 -41.68
N ILE A 668 -5.37 -10.13 -40.69
CA ILE A 668 -6.08 -10.30 -39.42
C ILE A 668 -6.19 -8.94 -38.70
N ILE A 669 -5.10 -8.19 -38.58
CA ILE A 669 -5.12 -6.85 -37.94
C ILE A 669 -6.08 -5.92 -38.69
N LYS A 670 -6.01 -5.87 -40.01
CA LYS A 670 -6.91 -5.02 -40.83
C LYS A 670 -8.39 -5.38 -40.59
N ARG A 671 -8.72 -6.68 -40.59
CA ARG A 671 -10.10 -7.13 -40.34
C ARG A 671 -10.55 -6.79 -38.92
N LEU A 672 -9.66 -6.90 -37.91
CA LEU A 672 -9.96 -6.51 -36.54
C LEU A 672 -10.18 -4.98 -36.41
N CYS A 673 -9.32 -4.16 -37.02
CA CYS A 673 -9.43 -2.70 -36.99
C CYS A 673 -10.58 -2.13 -37.85
N SER A 674 -11.12 -2.88 -38.81
CA SER A 674 -12.31 -2.50 -39.59
C SER A 674 -13.59 -3.25 -39.18
N GLY A 675 -13.51 -4.07 -38.13
CA GLY A 675 -14.60 -4.90 -37.65
C GLY A 675 -15.68 -4.14 -36.87
N ARG A 676 -16.79 -4.82 -36.57
CA ARG A 676 -17.88 -4.25 -35.76
C ARG A 676 -17.63 -4.32 -34.26
N LEU A 677 -16.77 -5.25 -33.82
CA LEU A 677 -16.46 -5.51 -32.42
C LEU A 677 -14.98 -5.77 -32.27
N LEU A 678 -14.35 -5.11 -31.31
CA LEU A 678 -12.96 -5.29 -30.95
C LEU A 678 -12.79 -5.35 -29.44
N HIS A 679 -12.15 -6.39 -28.95
CA HIS A 679 -11.69 -6.49 -27.56
C HIS A 679 -10.20 -6.13 -27.51
N VAL A 680 -9.81 -5.32 -26.55
CA VAL A 680 -8.41 -4.89 -26.37
C VAL A 680 -7.99 -5.13 -24.93
N ASP A 681 -6.74 -5.60 -24.77
CA ASP A 681 -6.11 -5.76 -23.47
C ASP A 681 -4.59 -5.76 -23.64
N GLU A 682 -3.81 -5.57 -22.54
CA GLU A 682 -2.35 -5.58 -22.60
C GLU A 682 -1.74 -6.28 -21.41
N THR A 683 -0.49 -6.73 -21.55
CA THR A 683 0.29 -7.33 -20.47
C THR A 683 1.76 -6.96 -20.58
N SER A 684 2.42 -6.79 -19.44
CA SER A 684 3.85 -6.49 -19.40
C SER A 684 4.70 -7.69 -19.85
N VAL A 685 5.83 -7.43 -20.49
CA VAL A 685 6.85 -8.41 -20.88
C VAL A 685 8.24 -7.84 -20.68
N SER A 686 9.19 -8.67 -20.23
CA SER A 686 10.60 -8.27 -20.17
C SER A 686 11.34 -8.79 -21.41
N VAL A 687 11.99 -7.89 -22.14
CA VAL A 687 12.77 -8.16 -23.35
C VAL A 687 14.22 -7.74 -23.10
N LYS A 688 15.13 -8.70 -22.95
CA LYS A 688 16.55 -8.45 -22.57
C LYS A 688 16.70 -7.53 -21.34
N GLY A 689 15.85 -7.74 -20.31
CA GLY A 689 15.89 -6.95 -19.09
C GLY A 689 15.28 -5.54 -19.19
N LYS A 690 14.69 -5.18 -20.33
CA LYS A 690 13.90 -3.96 -20.50
C LYS A 690 12.42 -4.30 -20.45
N ASP A 691 11.63 -3.49 -19.75
CA ASP A 691 10.18 -3.64 -19.71
C ASP A 691 9.56 -3.19 -21.04
N GLY A 692 8.54 -3.92 -21.47
CA GLY A 692 7.72 -3.63 -22.64
C GLY A 692 6.31 -4.21 -22.42
N TYR A 693 5.46 -4.07 -23.43
CA TYR A 693 4.08 -4.51 -23.37
C TYR A 693 3.69 -5.30 -24.61
N VAL A 694 2.89 -6.34 -24.41
CA VAL A 694 2.21 -7.07 -25.47
C VAL A 694 0.73 -6.76 -25.39
N TRP A 695 0.23 -6.22 -26.47
CA TRP A 695 -1.16 -5.92 -26.70
C TRP A 695 -1.85 -7.06 -27.42
N VAL A 696 -3.12 -7.27 -27.11
CA VAL A 696 -3.98 -8.18 -27.85
C VAL A 696 -5.16 -7.41 -28.42
N LEU A 697 -5.41 -7.63 -29.69
CA LEU A 697 -6.63 -7.25 -30.41
C LEU A 697 -7.38 -8.52 -30.72
N THR A 698 -8.65 -8.61 -30.38
CA THR A 698 -9.41 -9.84 -30.65
C THR A 698 -10.88 -9.53 -30.89
N SER A 699 -11.46 -10.26 -31.80
CA SER A 699 -12.91 -10.37 -32.01
C SER A 699 -13.40 -11.70 -31.45
N LEU A 700 -14.59 -12.13 -31.80
CA LEU A 700 -15.09 -13.47 -31.50
C LEU A 700 -14.51 -14.56 -32.39
N GLU A 701 -13.76 -14.19 -33.44
CA GLU A 701 -13.27 -15.07 -34.47
C GLU A 701 -11.77 -15.00 -34.74
N GLU A 702 -11.13 -13.90 -34.43
CA GLU A 702 -9.74 -13.63 -34.76
C GLU A 702 -8.98 -12.98 -33.60
N VAL A 703 -7.68 -13.22 -33.54
CA VAL A 703 -6.78 -12.71 -32.49
C VAL A 703 -5.48 -12.21 -33.11
N ALA A 704 -5.03 -11.02 -32.72
CA ALA A 704 -3.73 -10.49 -33.09
C ALA A 704 -2.98 -9.99 -31.86
N TYR A 705 -1.67 -10.27 -31.79
CA TYR A 705 -0.77 -9.78 -30.73
C TYR A 705 0.32 -8.92 -31.35
N PHE A 706 0.68 -7.82 -30.70
CA PHE A 706 1.83 -7.01 -31.07
C PHE A 706 2.57 -6.47 -29.84
N HIS A 707 3.83 -6.11 -30.01
CA HIS A 707 4.69 -5.62 -28.93
C HIS A 707 4.93 -4.12 -29.08
N THR A 708 4.92 -3.41 -27.94
CA THR A 708 5.37 -2.02 -27.83
C THR A 708 6.39 -1.89 -26.69
N PRO A 709 7.38 -0.97 -26.83
CA PRO A 709 8.37 -0.74 -25.77
C PRO A 709 7.78 -0.03 -24.54
N THR A 710 6.66 0.67 -24.69
CA THR A 710 5.98 1.41 -23.63
C THR A 710 4.50 1.04 -23.57
N ARG A 711 3.86 1.34 -22.45
CA ARG A 711 2.39 1.23 -22.28
C ARG A 711 1.64 2.43 -22.88
N ALA A 712 2.36 3.40 -23.45
CA ALA A 712 1.73 4.57 -24.06
C ALA A 712 0.76 4.18 -25.19
N GLY A 713 -0.41 4.78 -25.20
CA GLY A 713 -1.49 4.44 -26.15
C GLY A 713 -1.25 4.84 -27.60
N GLU A 714 -0.19 5.55 -27.94
CA GLU A 714 0.07 6.12 -29.27
C GLU A 714 -0.05 5.10 -30.40
N THR A 715 0.54 3.92 -30.22
CA THR A 715 0.47 2.86 -31.24
C THR A 715 -0.94 2.34 -31.45
N ILE A 716 -1.68 2.12 -30.36
CA ILE A 716 -3.07 1.62 -30.43
C ILE A 716 -4.00 2.71 -30.99
N HIS A 717 -3.77 3.98 -30.66
CA HIS A 717 -4.53 5.11 -31.21
C HIS A 717 -4.34 5.18 -32.73
N ALA A 718 -3.09 5.15 -33.22
CA ALA A 718 -2.82 5.16 -34.67
C ALA A 718 -3.42 3.94 -35.40
N MET A 719 -3.44 2.76 -34.76
CA MET A 719 -4.06 1.56 -35.36
C MET A 719 -5.59 1.62 -35.42
N LEU A 720 -6.22 2.36 -34.53
CA LEU A 720 -7.67 2.43 -34.36
C LEU A 720 -8.26 3.81 -34.74
N GLU A 721 -7.50 4.66 -35.44
CA GLU A 721 -7.92 6.00 -35.85
C GLU A 721 -9.22 5.96 -36.66
N ASP A 722 -9.38 4.99 -37.58
CA ASP A 722 -10.57 4.80 -38.42
C ASP A 722 -11.55 3.75 -37.87
N PHE A 723 -11.35 3.28 -36.62
CA PHE A 723 -12.24 2.24 -36.09
C PHE A 723 -13.60 2.80 -35.69
N SER A 724 -14.65 2.37 -36.34
CA SER A 724 -16.04 2.81 -36.14
C SER A 724 -16.92 1.81 -35.39
N GLY A 725 -16.39 0.65 -35.00
CA GLY A 725 -17.10 -0.40 -34.27
C GLY A 725 -17.23 -0.14 -32.77
N VAL A 726 -17.56 -1.17 -32.01
CA VAL A 726 -17.59 -1.12 -30.55
C VAL A 726 -16.31 -1.72 -29.99
N MET A 727 -15.56 -0.95 -29.21
CA MET A 727 -14.37 -1.42 -28.50
C MET A 727 -14.74 -1.84 -27.07
N VAL A 728 -14.38 -3.06 -26.70
CA VAL A 728 -14.51 -3.60 -25.34
C VAL A 728 -13.13 -3.59 -24.68
N SER A 729 -13.00 -2.90 -23.56
CA SER A 729 -11.73 -2.77 -22.82
C SER A 729 -11.93 -2.80 -21.31
N ASP A 730 -10.84 -2.85 -20.56
CA ASP A 730 -10.84 -2.51 -19.15
C ASP A 730 -10.93 -0.99 -18.93
N PHE A 731 -10.62 -0.52 -17.70
CA PHE A 731 -10.66 0.90 -17.35
C PHE A 731 -9.31 1.61 -17.51
N TYR A 732 -8.40 1.11 -18.33
CA TYR A 732 -7.15 1.81 -18.58
C TYR A 732 -7.38 3.09 -19.36
N ALA A 733 -6.84 4.22 -18.85
CA ALA A 733 -7.14 5.55 -19.36
C ALA A 733 -6.70 5.80 -20.81
N ALA A 734 -5.70 5.06 -21.32
CA ALA A 734 -5.27 5.20 -22.72
C ALA A 734 -6.38 4.82 -23.72
N TYR A 735 -7.34 4.00 -23.35
CA TYR A 735 -8.47 3.65 -24.21
C TYR A 735 -9.53 4.75 -24.28
N ASP A 736 -9.60 5.64 -23.26
CA ASP A 736 -10.62 6.69 -23.21
C ASP A 736 -10.46 7.73 -24.32
N ALA A 737 -9.25 7.87 -24.90
CA ALA A 737 -8.92 8.80 -25.97
C ALA A 737 -9.26 8.28 -27.39
N ILE A 738 -9.67 7.02 -27.54
CA ILE A 738 -10.02 6.44 -28.84
C ILE A 738 -11.48 6.83 -29.19
N GLU A 739 -11.64 7.51 -30.31
CA GLU A 739 -12.95 8.00 -30.78
C GLU A 739 -13.79 6.88 -31.42
N CYS A 740 -14.40 6.03 -30.62
CA CYS A 740 -15.31 4.98 -31.03
C CYS A 740 -16.36 4.70 -29.96
N HIS A 741 -17.35 3.86 -30.26
CA HIS A 741 -18.22 3.33 -29.22
C HIS A 741 -17.45 2.41 -28.32
N GLN A 742 -17.47 2.70 -27.01
CA GLN A 742 -16.72 1.91 -26.02
C GLN A 742 -17.65 1.17 -25.08
N GLN A 743 -17.29 -0.06 -24.73
CA GLN A 743 -17.89 -0.83 -23.66
C GLN A 743 -16.82 -1.15 -22.62
N LYS A 744 -16.93 -0.59 -21.42
CA LYS A 744 -16.04 -0.94 -20.30
C LYS A 744 -16.44 -2.28 -19.69
N CYS A 745 -15.45 -3.10 -19.34
CA CYS A 745 -15.66 -4.43 -18.79
C CYS A 745 -16.36 -4.39 -17.43
N LEU A 746 -17.62 -4.79 -17.35
CA LEU A 746 -18.37 -4.80 -16.08
C LEU A 746 -17.80 -5.80 -15.08
N ILE A 747 -17.13 -6.87 -15.52
CA ILE A 747 -16.52 -7.86 -14.63
C ILE A 747 -15.33 -7.29 -13.85
N HIS A 748 -14.49 -6.48 -14.49
CA HIS A 748 -13.43 -5.75 -13.79
C HIS A 748 -14.02 -4.84 -12.72
N PHE A 749 -15.06 -4.08 -13.07
CA PHE A 749 -15.74 -3.22 -12.12
C PHE A 749 -16.37 -3.98 -10.95
N ILE A 750 -17.04 -5.11 -11.20
CA ILE A 750 -17.65 -5.96 -10.18
C ILE A 750 -16.59 -6.56 -9.24
N ARG A 751 -15.44 -6.97 -9.77
CA ARG A 751 -14.31 -7.45 -8.96
C ARG A 751 -13.72 -6.34 -8.08
N ASP A 752 -13.54 -5.14 -8.64
CA ASP A 752 -13.10 -3.97 -7.88
C ASP A 752 -14.08 -3.60 -6.76
N LEU A 753 -15.40 -3.62 -7.05
CA LEU A 753 -16.44 -3.39 -6.05
C LEU A 753 -16.38 -4.40 -4.92
N ASN A 754 -16.19 -5.69 -5.24
CA ASN A 754 -16.05 -6.73 -4.24
C ASN A 754 -14.78 -6.56 -3.40
N ASP A 755 -13.65 -6.21 -4.03
CA ASP A 755 -12.40 -5.91 -3.33
C ASP A 755 -12.54 -4.71 -2.41
N ASP A 756 -13.27 -3.68 -2.82
CA ASP A 756 -13.54 -2.51 -1.99
C ASP A 756 -14.49 -2.83 -0.83
N LEU A 757 -15.50 -3.67 -1.02
CA LEU A 757 -16.33 -4.18 0.08
C LEU A 757 -15.52 -4.99 1.10
N LEU A 758 -14.56 -5.81 0.64
CA LEU A 758 -13.68 -6.57 1.52
C LEU A 758 -12.67 -5.69 2.26
N LYS A 759 -12.29 -4.54 1.69
CA LYS A 759 -11.43 -3.53 2.34
C LYS A 759 -12.21 -2.68 3.35
N HIS A 760 -13.51 -2.45 3.11
CA HIS A 760 -14.40 -1.59 3.89
C HIS A 760 -15.64 -2.35 4.40
N PRO A 761 -15.46 -3.40 5.23
CA PRO A 761 -16.54 -4.34 5.58
C PRO A 761 -17.66 -3.73 6.44
N TYR A 762 -17.46 -2.52 6.98
CA TYR A 762 -18.42 -1.83 7.86
C TYR A 762 -19.05 -0.59 7.20
N ASP A 763 -18.78 -0.39 5.91
CA ASP A 763 -19.36 0.72 5.15
C ASP A 763 -20.72 0.32 4.58
N ASP A 764 -21.80 0.66 5.29
CA ASP A 764 -23.16 0.30 4.89
C ASP A 764 -23.64 1.08 3.65
N GLU A 765 -23.09 2.27 3.40
CA GLU A 765 -23.41 3.04 2.20
C GLU A 765 -22.78 2.41 0.97
N LEU A 766 -21.52 1.98 1.08
CA LEU A 766 -20.85 1.21 0.05
C LEU A 766 -21.60 -0.10 -0.23
N LYS A 767 -22.05 -0.84 0.80
CA LYS A 767 -22.84 -2.07 0.63
C LYS A 767 -24.14 -1.79 -0.11
N ARG A 768 -24.89 -0.74 0.27
CA ARG A 768 -26.13 -0.35 -0.40
C ARG A 768 -25.92 -0.01 -1.86
N LEU A 769 -24.87 0.76 -2.16
CA LEU A 769 -24.50 1.12 -3.53
C LEU A 769 -24.18 -0.11 -4.37
N VAL A 770 -23.30 -0.99 -3.86
CA VAL A 770 -22.87 -2.20 -4.57
C VAL A 770 -24.03 -3.19 -4.74
N GLY A 771 -24.89 -3.34 -3.73
CA GLY A 771 -26.10 -4.15 -3.82
C GLY A 771 -27.08 -3.62 -4.87
N ALA A 772 -27.25 -2.31 -4.96
CA ALA A 772 -28.08 -1.67 -5.99
C ALA A 772 -27.51 -1.90 -7.41
N PHE A 773 -26.18 -1.82 -7.56
CA PHE A 773 -25.50 -2.10 -8.83
C PHE A 773 -25.61 -3.60 -9.22
N ALA A 774 -25.43 -4.51 -8.29
CA ALA A 774 -25.60 -5.95 -8.52
C ALA A 774 -27.05 -6.28 -8.96
N GLY A 775 -28.04 -5.68 -8.29
CA GLY A 775 -29.47 -5.80 -8.65
C GLY A 775 -29.81 -5.23 -10.03
N LEU A 776 -29.08 -4.21 -10.48
CA LEU A 776 -29.23 -3.66 -11.83
C LEU A 776 -28.66 -4.61 -12.90
N VAL A 777 -27.46 -5.17 -12.68
CA VAL A 777 -26.75 -5.95 -13.70
C VAL A 777 -27.28 -7.38 -13.81
N LYS A 778 -27.70 -8.00 -12.73
CA LYS A 778 -28.17 -9.40 -12.72
C LYS A 778 -29.28 -9.70 -13.74
N PRO A 779 -30.39 -8.91 -13.85
CA PRO A 779 -31.44 -9.16 -14.85
C PRO A 779 -30.94 -8.98 -16.30
N MET A 780 -29.93 -8.16 -16.52
CA MET A 780 -29.32 -8.01 -17.86
C MET A 780 -28.57 -9.26 -18.25
N VAL A 781 -27.74 -9.81 -17.34
CA VAL A 781 -27.01 -11.07 -17.56
C VAL A 781 -27.97 -12.23 -17.78
N GLU A 782 -29.06 -12.35 -17.01
CA GLU A 782 -30.11 -13.36 -17.21
C GLU A 782 -30.78 -13.21 -18.59
N THR A 783 -30.96 -11.99 -19.09
CA THR A 783 -31.51 -11.76 -20.42
C THR A 783 -30.53 -12.22 -21.49
N VAL A 784 -29.22 -11.94 -21.33
CA VAL A 784 -28.18 -12.45 -22.23
C VAL A 784 -28.16 -13.98 -22.24
N ASP A 785 -28.29 -14.64 -21.11
CA ASP A 785 -28.32 -16.09 -20.99
C ASP A 785 -29.50 -16.70 -21.73
N ARG A 786 -30.66 -16.08 -21.67
CA ARG A 786 -31.89 -16.59 -22.31
C ARG A 786 -31.95 -16.30 -23.80
N ARG A 787 -31.49 -15.13 -24.22
CA ARG A 787 -31.78 -14.57 -25.57
C ARG A 787 -30.52 -14.24 -26.39
N GLY A 788 -29.31 -14.38 -25.82
CA GLY A 788 -28.06 -13.95 -26.43
C GLY A 788 -27.88 -12.43 -26.38
N LEU A 789 -26.85 -11.95 -27.04
CA LEU A 789 -26.47 -10.53 -27.08
C LEU A 789 -27.28 -9.78 -28.19
N LYS A 790 -28.59 -9.64 -28.02
CA LYS A 790 -29.45 -8.98 -29.00
C LYS A 790 -30.08 -7.72 -28.43
N LYS A 791 -29.81 -6.56 -29.06
CA LYS A 791 -30.34 -5.23 -28.73
C LYS A 791 -31.85 -5.26 -28.47
N ARG A 792 -32.63 -5.93 -29.32
CA ARG A 792 -34.11 -5.99 -29.19
C ARG A 792 -34.58 -6.53 -27.85
N PHE A 793 -33.78 -7.35 -27.16
CA PHE A 793 -34.10 -7.90 -25.84
C PHE A 793 -33.40 -7.15 -24.69
N LEU A 794 -32.25 -6.56 -24.97
CA LEU A 794 -31.42 -5.87 -23.97
C LEU A 794 -31.83 -4.39 -23.81
N GLY A 795 -32.30 -3.72 -24.83
CA GLY A 795 -32.65 -2.30 -24.81
C GLY A 795 -33.68 -1.89 -23.74
N LYS A 796 -34.58 -2.83 -23.35
CA LYS A 796 -35.53 -2.58 -22.24
C LYS A 796 -34.88 -2.26 -20.91
N HIS A 797 -33.61 -2.70 -20.70
CA HIS A 797 -32.88 -2.44 -19.45
C HIS A 797 -32.36 -0.99 -19.35
N ARG A 798 -32.39 -0.18 -20.43
CA ARG A 798 -31.99 1.23 -20.43
C ARG A 798 -32.72 2.04 -19.35
N VAL A 799 -34.02 1.86 -19.27
CA VAL A 799 -34.87 2.56 -18.30
C VAL A 799 -34.39 2.31 -16.84
N PHE A 800 -33.93 1.11 -16.56
CA PHE A 800 -33.42 0.79 -15.23
C PHE A 800 -32.02 1.40 -14.99
N VAL A 801 -31.18 1.48 -16.02
CA VAL A 801 -29.89 2.19 -15.98
C VAL A 801 -30.11 3.67 -15.69
N ASP A 802 -31.02 4.32 -16.42
CA ASP A 802 -31.31 5.75 -16.22
C ASP A 802 -31.88 6.03 -14.81
N ARG A 803 -32.76 5.18 -14.29
CA ARG A 803 -33.26 5.28 -12.92
C ARG A 803 -32.14 5.10 -11.88
N PHE A 804 -31.21 4.18 -12.13
CA PHE A 804 -30.08 3.98 -11.26
C PHE A 804 -29.19 5.24 -11.21
N TYR A 805 -28.83 5.80 -12.35
CA TYR A 805 -28.01 7.02 -12.39
C TYR A 805 -28.75 8.25 -11.83
N LYS A 806 -30.05 8.35 -11.99
CA LYS A 806 -30.86 9.40 -11.37
C LYS A 806 -30.76 9.31 -9.84
N ARG A 807 -30.93 8.12 -9.26
CA ARG A 807 -30.76 7.91 -7.82
C ARG A 807 -29.36 8.25 -7.30
N LEU A 808 -28.30 8.03 -8.11
CA LEU A 808 -26.95 8.42 -7.74
C LEU A 808 -26.78 9.96 -7.71
N SER A 809 -27.54 10.69 -8.51
CA SER A 809 -27.49 12.16 -8.57
C SER A 809 -28.35 12.84 -7.50
N ASP A 810 -29.47 12.23 -7.08
CA ASP A 810 -30.48 12.82 -6.19
C ASP A 810 -30.07 12.77 -4.68
N GLY A 811 -28.83 12.36 -4.35
CA GLY A 811 -28.27 12.42 -3.02
C GLY A 811 -28.08 11.06 -2.34
N PHE A 812 -26.99 10.43 -2.61
CA PHE A 812 -26.36 9.48 -1.71
C PHE A 812 -25.48 10.28 -0.74
N ASP A 813 -25.82 10.29 0.54
CA ASP A 813 -24.85 10.61 1.59
C ASP A 813 -23.77 9.53 1.52
N ALA A 814 -22.70 9.82 0.76
CA ALA A 814 -21.76 8.79 0.41
C ALA A 814 -20.50 8.91 1.27
N SER A 815 -20.14 7.80 1.93
CA SER A 815 -18.82 7.59 2.49
C SER A 815 -17.73 7.84 1.43
N GLU A 816 -16.51 8.15 1.85
CA GLU A 816 -15.41 8.39 0.90
C GLU A 816 -15.21 7.23 -0.10
N PRO A 817 -15.23 5.93 0.32
CA PRO A 817 -15.18 4.82 -0.62
C PRO A 817 -16.36 4.78 -1.60
N ALA A 818 -17.58 4.98 -1.13
CA ALA A 818 -18.77 5.00 -1.99
C ALA A 818 -18.74 6.17 -2.97
N ARG A 819 -18.28 7.35 -2.56
CA ARG A 819 -18.13 8.53 -3.43
C ARG A 819 -17.19 8.27 -4.60
N LYS A 820 -16.02 7.64 -4.38
CA LYS A 820 -15.08 7.28 -5.45
C LYS A 820 -15.71 6.35 -6.48
N ILE A 821 -16.56 5.44 -6.04
CA ILE A 821 -17.29 4.53 -6.94
C ILE A 821 -18.35 5.30 -7.71
N ILE A 822 -19.09 6.21 -7.08
CA ILE A 822 -20.09 7.07 -7.74
C ILE A 822 -19.43 7.92 -8.82
N GLU A 823 -18.29 8.58 -8.52
CA GLU A 823 -17.51 9.35 -9.47
C GLU A 823 -17.07 8.51 -10.66
N ARG A 824 -16.59 7.27 -10.42
CA ARG A 824 -16.21 6.34 -11.48
C ARG A 824 -17.41 5.90 -12.33
N LEU A 825 -18.55 5.65 -11.71
CA LEU A 825 -19.81 5.34 -12.41
C LEU A 825 -20.25 6.51 -13.29
N GLN A 826 -20.26 7.73 -12.74
CA GLN A 826 -20.66 8.94 -13.47
C GLN A 826 -19.72 9.23 -14.66
N LYS A 827 -18.39 9.15 -14.43
CA LYS A 827 -17.38 9.30 -15.49
C LYS A 827 -17.63 8.34 -16.65
N ASN A 828 -17.94 7.08 -16.35
CA ASN A 828 -18.07 6.02 -17.35
C ASN A 828 -19.52 5.74 -17.75
N ARG A 829 -20.50 6.62 -17.43
CA ARG A 829 -21.93 6.41 -17.70
C ARG A 829 -22.22 6.03 -19.15
N LYS A 830 -21.56 6.67 -20.11
CA LYS A 830 -21.76 6.44 -21.55
C LYS A 830 -21.17 5.12 -22.04
N THR A 831 -20.17 4.55 -21.31
CA THR A 831 -19.35 3.43 -21.78
C THR A 831 -19.60 2.11 -21.03
N MET A 832 -20.31 2.14 -19.90
CA MET A 832 -20.54 0.93 -19.09
C MET A 832 -21.65 0.03 -19.61
N PHE A 833 -22.65 0.60 -20.31
CA PHE A 833 -23.85 -0.12 -20.73
C PHE A 833 -24.09 -0.04 -22.25
N THR A 834 -23.04 0.16 -23.02
CA THR A 834 -23.10 0.23 -24.50
C THR A 834 -23.59 -1.07 -25.12
N PHE A 835 -23.33 -2.21 -24.49
CA PHE A 835 -23.81 -3.53 -24.92
C PHE A 835 -25.35 -3.66 -25.00
N LEU A 836 -26.10 -2.74 -24.37
CA LEU A 836 -27.55 -2.71 -24.46
C LEU A 836 -28.04 -2.16 -25.80
N ASP A 837 -27.19 -1.39 -26.51
CA ASP A 837 -27.56 -0.66 -27.73
C ASP A 837 -27.09 -1.30 -29.03
N PHE A 838 -26.22 -2.34 -28.92
CA PHE A 838 -25.63 -3.00 -30.08
C PHE A 838 -25.84 -4.51 -30.01
N ASP A 839 -26.08 -5.12 -31.19
CA ASP A 839 -26.12 -6.58 -31.29
C ASP A 839 -24.70 -7.15 -31.16
N ASP A 840 -24.61 -8.30 -30.52
CA ASP A 840 -23.42 -9.15 -30.42
C ASP A 840 -22.23 -8.51 -29.65
N VAL A 841 -22.47 -7.43 -28.90
CA VAL A 841 -21.47 -6.76 -28.05
C VAL A 841 -21.51 -7.33 -26.63
N PRO A 842 -20.44 -7.98 -26.15
CA PRO A 842 -20.37 -8.50 -24.79
C PRO A 842 -20.19 -7.39 -23.74
N TRP A 843 -20.78 -7.60 -22.57
CA TRP A 843 -20.65 -6.71 -21.41
C TRP A 843 -19.34 -6.88 -20.60
N ASN A 844 -18.46 -7.80 -21.05
CA ASN A 844 -17.19 -8.13 -20.40
C ASN A 844 -16.05 -8.27 -21.40
N ASN A 845 -14.79 -8.15 -20.92
CA ASN A 845 -13.58 -8.28 -21.74
C ASN A 845 -12.88 -9.64 -21.60
N ASN A 846 -13.58 -10.66 -21.12
CA ASN A 846 -12.97 -11.99 -20.89
C ASN A 846 -12.42 -12.64 -22.15
N ASN A 847 -12.88 -12.23 -23.32
CA ASN A 847 -12.32 -12.66 -24.60
C ASN A 847 -10.84 -12.24 -24.74
N ALA A 848 -10.53 -10.97 -24.48
CA ALA A 848 -9.14 -10.48 -24.51
C ALA A 848 -8.32 -11.08 -23.35
N GLU A 849 -8.91 -11.19 -22.14
CA GLU A 849 -8.24 -11.86 -21.01
C GLU A 849 -7.87 -13.31 -21.33
N HIS A 850 -8.75 -14.05 -22.04
CA HIS A 850 -8.47 -15.40 -22.50
C HIS A 850 -7.29 -15.44 -23.48
N ALA A 851 -7.31 -14.55 -24.46
CA ALA A 851 -6.24 -14.42 -25.44
C ALA A 851 -4.90 -14.05 -24.78
N ILE A 852 -4.90 -13.11 -23.82
CA ILE A 852 -3.67 -12.74 -23.07
C ILE A 852 -3.11 -13.93 -22.29
N LYS A 853 -3.93 -14.81 -21.71
CA LYS A 853 -3.46 -16.01 -21.01
C LYS A 853 -2.62 -16.92 -21.91
N ALA A 854 -2.91 -16.96 -23.21
CA ALA A 854 -2.12 -17.70 -24.18
C ALA A 854 -0.67 -17.17 -24.26
N PHE A 855 -0.47 -15.85 -24.20
CA PHE A 855 0.85 -15.24 -24.14
C PHE A 855 1.48 -15.30 -22.74
N ALA A 856 0.71 -15.06 -21.68
CA ALA A 856 1.21 -15.04 -20.31
C ALA A 856 1.86 -16.38 -19.87
N SER A 857 1.38 -17.50 -20.40
CA SER A 857 2.00 -18.81 -20.16
C SER A 857 3.41 -18.90 -20.77
N LEU A 858 3.63 -18.29 -21.94
CA LEU A 858 4.95 -18.20 -22.55
C LEU A 858 5.90 -17.29 -21.76
N ARG A 859 5.41 -16.14 -21.26
CA ARG A 859 6.20 -15.19 -20.49
C ARG A 859 6.97 -15.87 -19.35
N ARG A 860 6.35 -16.83 -18.68
CA ARG A 860 6.97 -17.61 -17.60
C ARG A 860 8.09 -18.54 -18.07
N VAL A 861 8.08 -18.92 -19.35
CA VAL A 861 9.06 -19.84 -19.96
C VAL A 861 10.28 -19.09 -20.49
N ILE A 862 10.08 -17.91 -21.06
CA ILE A 862 11.16 -17.13 -21.69
C ILE A 862 11.94 -16.26 -20.69
N ASP A 863 11.34 -15.88 -19.56
CA ASP A 863 11.96 -15.16 -18.44
C ASP A 863 12.96 -14.05 -18.84
N GLY A 864 12.54 -13.18 -19.77
CA GLY A 864 13.36 -12.03 -20.23
C GLY A 864 14.53 -12.36 -21.16
N THR A 865 14.72 -13.64 -21.56
CA THR A 865 15.83 -14.05 -22.43
C THR A 865 15.57 -13.85 -23.92
N THR A 866 14.39 -13.38 -24.33
CA THR A 866 14.03 -13.18 -25.73
C THR A 866 14.56 -11.86 -26.29
N THR A 867 14.76 -11.81 -27.60
CA THR A 867 15.03 -10.57 -28.33
C THR A 867 13.72 -9.97 -28.86
N GLU A 868 13.69 -8.67 -29.13
CA GLU A 868 12.49 -8.00 -29.69
C GLU A 868 12.05 -8.65 -31.01
N LYS A 869 12.98 -8.93 -31.94
CA LYS A 869 12.67 -9.66 -33.16
C LYS A 869 12.12 -11.05 -32.86
N GLY A 870 12.76 -11.79 -31.93
CA GLY A 870 12.31 -13.13 -31.56
C GLY A 870 10.93 -13.15 -30.90
N LEU A 871 10.57 -12.10 -30.16
CA LEU A 871 9.24 -11.89 -29.62
C LEU A 871 8.24 -11.57 -30.74
N ARG A 872 8.57 -10.66 -31.64
CA ARG A 872 7.71 -10.29 -32.77
C ARG A 872 7.38 -11.49 -33.65
N ASP A 873 8.39 -12.28 -34.03
CA ASP A 873 8.20 -13.52 -34.81
C ASP A 873 7.27 -14.50 -34.11
N PHE A 874 7.40 -14.60 -32.76
CA PHE A 874 6.52 -15.43 -31.97
C PHE A 874 5.07 -14.92 -31.95
N LEU A 875 4.86 -13.60 -31.78
CA LEU A 875 3.52 -12.98 -31.71
C LEU A 875 2.76 -13.14 -33.03
N VAL A 876 3.46 -13.00 -34.17
CA VAL A 876 2.87 -13.27 -35.50
C VAL A 876 2.30 -14.70 -35.57
N LEU A 877 3.10 -15.68 -35.21
CA LEU A 877 2.68 -17.08 -35.28
C LEU A 877 1.65 -17.46 -34.20
N LEU A 878 1.73 -16.83 -33.01
CA LEU A 878 0.72 -16.99 -31.96
C LEU A 878 -0.63 -16.43 -32.42
N SER A 879 -0.64 -15.30 -33.11
CA SER A 879 -1.87 -14.73 -33.66
C SER A 879 -2.58 -15.71 -34.61
N LEU A 880 -1.83 -16.35 -35.49
CA LEU A 880 -2.38 -17.37 -36.38
C LEU A 880 -2.86 -18.62 -35.63
N CYS A 881 -2.07 -19.07 -34.64
CA CYS A 881 -2.43 -20.24 -33.84
C CYS A 881 -3.73 -20.01 -33.05
N GLU A 882 -3.86 -18.88 -32.36
CA GLU A 882 -5.07 -18.56 -31.61
C GLU A 882 -6.25 -18.29 -32.56
N THR A 883 -6.04 -17.66 -33.72
CA THR A 883 -7.09 -17.52 -34.75
C THR A 883 -7.56 -18.86 -35.27
N CYS A 884 -6.65 -19.82 -35.49
CA CYS A 884 -7.03 -21.21 -35.83
C CYS A 884 -7.96 -21.83 -34.77
N LYS A 885 -7.63 -21.68 -33.49
CA LYS A 885 -8.46 -22.16 -32.38
C LYS A 885 -9.85 -21.51 -32.37
N TYR A 886 -9.91 -20.20 -32.58
CA TYR A 886 -11.19 -19.46 -32.65
C TYR A 886 -12.06 -19.95 -33.79
N LYS A 887 -11.44 -20.30 -34.94
CA LYS A 887 -12.14 -20.87 -36.10
C LYS A 887 -12.30 -22.40 -36.04
N LYS A 888 -11.92 -23.04 -34.91
CA LYS A 888 -11.99 -24.50 -34.71
C LYS A 888 -11.21 -25.29 -35.74
N VAL A 889 -10.06 -24.77 -36.14
CA VAL A 889 -9.15 -25.37 -37.10
C VAL A 889 -7.89 -25.85 -36.41
N ASP A 890 -7.38 -27.01 -36.78
CA ASP A 890 -6.11 -27.50 -36.25
C ASP A 890 -4.94 -26.71 -36.82
N PHE A 891 -4.10 -26.16 -35.93
CA PHE A 891 -2.98 -25.28 -36.32
C PHE A 891 -1.87 -26.04 -37.05
N LEU A 892 -1.58 -27.29 -36.65
CA LEU A 892 -0.60 -28.10 -37.35
C LEU A 892 -1.05 -28.46 -38.77
N ASP A 893 -2.32 -28.78 -38.95
CA ASP A 893 -2.88 -29.08 -40.27
C ASP A 893 -2.88 -27.80 -41.15
N PHE A 894 -3.18 -26.64 -40.59
CA PHE A 894 -3.04 -25.36 -41.28
C PHE A 894 -1.60 -25.15 -41.77
N LEU A 895 -0.61 -25.28 -40.90
CA LEU A 895 0.82 -25.11 -41.27
C LEU A 895 1.25 -26.11 -42.35
N ARG A 896 0.80 -27.35 -42.27
CA ARG A 896 1.13 -28.42 -43.22
C ARG A 896 0.43 -28.27 -44.58
N SER A 897 -0.72 -27.66 -44.61
CA SER A 897 -1.41 -27.37 -45.88
C SER A 897 -0.66 -26.38 -46.78
N GLY A 898 0.20 -25.56 -46.19
CA GLY A 898 0.85 -24.46 -46.91
C GLY A 898 -0.06 -23.31 -47.27
N SER A 899 -1.33 -23.32 -46.80
CA SER A 899 -2.26 -22.20 -46.97
C SER A 899 -1.70 -20.95 -46.35
N LYS A 900 -1.98 -19.82 -46.98
CA LYS A 900 -1.49 -18.50 -46.51
C LYS A 900 -2.54 -17.72 -45.75
N ASP A 901 -3.79 -18.12 -45.76
CA ASP A 901 -4.89 -17.51 -45.05
C ASP A 901 -5.65 -18.55 -44.20
N VAL A 902 -5.90 -18.22 -42.94
CA VAL A 902 -6.59 -19.08 -41.97
C VAL A 902 -8.08 -19.15 -42.29
N VAL A 903 -8.66 -18.06 -42.82
CA VAL A 903 -10.10 -18.00 -43.18
C VAL A 903 -10.38 -18.90 -44.38
N ASP A 904 -9.56 -18.78 -45.42
CA ASP A 904 -9.68 -19.60 -46.63
C ASP A 904 -9.47 -21.08 -46.30
N PHE A 905 -8.50 -21.37 -45.42
CA PHE A 905 -8.27 -22.71 -44.99
C PHE A 905 -9.47 -23.32 -44.20
N ALA A 906 -10.06 -22.49 -43.31
CA ALA A 906 -11.23 -22.92 -42.54
C ALA A 906 -12.46 -23.20 -43.41
N ILE A 907 -12.65 -22.38 -44.47
CA ILE A 907 -13.75 -22.55 -45.43
C ILE A 907 -13.56 -23.79 -46.35
N SER A 908 -12.33 -24.03 -46.75
CA SER A 908 -11.99 -25.16 -47.67
C SER A 908 -12.10 -26.55 -47.05
N ARG A 909 -12.22 -26.65 -45.74
CA ARG A 909 -12.30 -27.94 -45.05
C ARG A 909 -13.77 -28.43 -44.96
N PRO A 910 -14.04 -29.73 -45.29
CA PRO A 910 -15.30 -30.34 -44.94
C PRO A 910 -15.42 -30.43 -43.41
N LYS A 911 -16.52 -29.91 -42.82
CA LYS A 911 -16.80 -29.96 -41.37
C LYS A 911 -16.77 -31.44 -40.91
N ARG A 912 -15.70 -31.87 -40.21
CA ARG A 912 -15.69 -33.14 -39.49
C ARG A 912 -16.76 -33.07 -38.38
N ARG A 913 -17.73 -33.98 -38.39
CA ARG A 913 -18.60 -34.21 -37.22
C ARG A 913 -17.68 -34.62 -36.05
N LEU A 914 -17.69 -33.82 -35.01
CA LEU A 914 -17.22 -34.27 -33.70
C LEU A 914 -18.14 -35.42 -33.29
N GLN A 915 -17.62 -36.64 -33.24
CA GLN A 915 -18.22 -37.68 -32.45
C GLN A 915 -18.02 -37.24 -30.99
N GLU A 916 -19.13 -36.98 -30.31
CA GLU A 916 -19.18 -36.85 -28.86
C GLU A 916 -18.55 -38.11 -28.26
N ALA A 917 -17.43 -37.98 -27.61
CA ALA A 917 -16.93 -38.99 -26.70
C ALA A 917 -17.70 -38.82 -25.39
N ASN A 918 -18.49 -39.82 -25.05
CA ASN A 918 -19.19 -40.02 -23.77
C ASN A 918 -18.20 -40.00 -22.60
#